data_0ea712dbd86f3215fc2b3c6b56aa20b6
#
_entry.id   0ea712dbd86f3215fc2b3c6b56aa20b6
#
_cell.length_a   1.000
_cell.length_b   1.000
_cell.length_c   1.000
_cell.angle_alpha   90.00
_cell.angle_beta   90.00
_cell.angle_gamma   90.00
#
_symmetry.space_group_name_H-M   'P 1'
#
loop_
_entity.id
_entity.type
_entity.pdbx_description
1 polymer ?
#
loop_
_entity_poly.entity_id
_entity_poly.type
_entity_poly.pdbx_seq_one_letter_code
_entity_poly.pdbx_strand_id
1 'polypeptide(L)'
;MKQVKCKFPVRILTLLLGLFLSVSAFAQSTITGQVKDATGEPVIGASVLINGTSNGTVTDLDGNFSISVQPGATLTISYIGFQKQQVAAANGMVITLQEDQAQQMNEVVVIGYGAVKKSDLTGSVTALKPDSKNKGLVVNAQDMLAGKVAGVSVTSDGGTPGGGANIRIRGGSSLNASNNPLIVIDGVAMDQTGIKGVSNPLSLVNPQDIESFNVLKDASATAIYGSRGSNGVIIITTKKGRRGLQVSYNGSFTVSKNSKNLDVLSADEYRGLIANKFGTDLYTLDANGNQVPTAYSRLGKANTNWQNEIFRTAFSHDHNVAVSGQVANWLPYRVSAGYTNQQGIIKTSNFERFTGALTLSPSFLNDHLKVTLNAKGMWTKNRYADGEAIKAARQFDPTQPVYASGYDNFGGYYQWLDDGTALNDSSWPKTYYSLATKNPVSILNLKNDRAISRDFLGSADVDYKVHGFEDLRFHVTAGVDVAKGRQVTDVDPASPQAIYYGSYGWESQLKRNMQLSAYAQYYHDFNDKAKNHFDIMAGYEWAHFWHNTKNAYWSYYPSTNGDATLASKQRNYAPYYYATENYLVSFFGRANWSLMDGRYMVTATVRNDGSSRFKEHWATFPSFAFAWRINEENLFKQIDWLSDLKLRLSWGMTGQQEGIGDYNYFAIYEMNKGNESYYPIAGDGSLARPKAYDPNLKWETTTSYNVGLDWGILKQRLTGSIDWYYRKTNDLLNNATVPAGANFRNQVMSNIGSMYNMGVETSLHWLAVNAKDFNWTMDYNFTYNYNKITNLNGGSDPNYFVPTGGISAGTGGNIQAQHVGNAVNSFHVFQQAYDKNGKPLEGVVVDRNSDGKITDADKYYYKAPAAPVTMGFASRFEYRNWDLGFALRASLGNYVYNDAFASTSNMSNSEIFVKSKFLVNRPTDVVADNWLSTETTSTQTDYWVQNASFLKLDNVTLGYSFANLLKQGSWNGITGRIYGTVNNVFCLTKYKGLDPEVFNGIDNNLYPRPISFILGLNLNF
;
A
#
# COMPACT_ATOMS: atom_id res chain seq x y z
N MET A 1 45.02 46.94 -4.06
CA MET A 1 46.19 47.23 -3.23
C MET A 1 46.87 45.96 -2.84
N LYS A 2 48.15 45.87 -3.16
CA LYS A 2 49.20 44.93 -2.78
C LYS A 2 48.86 43.43 -2.62
N GLN A 3 49.21 42.70 -3.67
CA GLN A 3 49.52 41.26 -3.68
C GLN A 3 50.74 40.99 -2.78
N VAL A 4 50.67 39.98 -1.93
CA VAL A 4 51.85 39.37 -1.31
C VAL A 4 52.03 38.00 -1.94
N LYS A 5 53.03 37.86 -2.77
CA LYS A 5 53.49 36.57 -3.33
C LYS A 5 54.38 35.88 -2.29
N CYS A 6 53.93 34.73 -1.77
CA CYS A 6 54.79 33.85 -1.02
C CYS A 6 55.43 32.79 -1.94
N LYS A 7 56.70 32.87 -2.13
CA LYS A 7 57.53 31.90 -2.83
C LYS A 7 57.96 30.81 -1.86
N PHE A 8 57.42 29.62 -2.00
CA PHE A 8 57.95 28.43 -1.35
C PHE A 8 59.08 27.83 -2.22
N PRO A 9 60.22 27.44 -1.62
CA PRO A 9 61.36 26.95 -2.38
C PRO A 9 61.17 25.51 -2.75
N VAL A 10 61.12 25.25 -4.08
CA VAL A 10 60.99 23.95 -4.76
C VAL A 10 62.07 22.93 -4.34
N ARG A 11 63.15 23.31 -3.68
CA ARG A 11 64.25 22.42 -3.26
C ARG A 11 63.96 21.56 -2.03
N ILE A 12 62.92 21.84 -1.23
CA ILE A 12 62.54 20.99 -0.10
C ILE A 12 61.61 19.90 -0.55
N LEU A 13 60.81 20.10 -1.60
CA LEU A 13 59.89 19.10 -2.14
C LEU A 13 60.62 17.95 -2.88
N THR A 14 61.80 18.26 -3.51
CA THR A 14 62.60 17.21 -4.19
C THR A 14 63.40 16.38 -3.20
N LEU A 15 63.76 16.88 -2.04
CA LEU A 15 64.45 16.10 -1.00
C LEU A 15 63.47 15.21 -0.19
N LEU A 16 62.26 15.61 0.00
CA LEU A 16 61.19 14.77 0.61
C LEU A 16 60.67 13.68 -0.35
N LEU A 17 60.71 13.93 -1.68
CA LEU A 17 60.30 12.94 -2.67
C LEU A 17 61.42 11.85 -2.85
N GLY A 18 62.70 12.21 -2.59
CA GLY A 18 63.83 11.24 -2.64
C GLY A 18 63.96 10.36 -1.41
N LEU A 19 63.39 10.76 -0.24
CA LEU A 19 63.36 9.96 0.99
C LEU A 19 62.18 8.96 1.03
N PHE A 20 61.12 9.21 0.24
CA PHE A 20 59.99 8.26 0.12
C PHE A 20 60.20 7.13 -0.89
N LEU A 21 61.25 7.16 -1.68
CA LEU A 21 61.56 6.15 -2.71
C LEU A 21 62.57 5.07 -2.26
N SER A 22 62.93 5.05 -0.97
CA SER A 22 63.90 4.08 -0.43
C SER A 22 63.35 3.13 0.66
N VAL A 23 62.02 2.88 0.70
CA VAL A 23 61.46 1.88 1.58
C VAL A 23 60.99 0.69 0.74
N SER A 24 61.91 -0.31 0.69
CA SER A 24 61.63 -1.76 0.58
C SER A 24 60.74 -2.19 -0.61
N ALA A 25 61.37 -2.55 -1.72
CA ALA A 25 60.87 -3.53 -2.66
C ALA A 25 60.77 -4.89 -1.95
N PHE A 26 59.69 -5.18 -1.24
CA PHE A 26 59.28 -6.55 -0.99
C PHE A 26 58.73 -7.08 -2.31
N ALA A 27 59.41 -8.12 -2.85
CA ALA A 27 59.01 -8.78 -4.08
C ALA A 27 57.57 -9.34 -3.89
N GLN A 28 56.57 -8.61 -4.38
CA GLN A 28 55.21 -9.16 -4.57
C GLN A 28 55.28 -10.10 -5.78
N SER A 29 54.90 -11.36 -5.59
CA SER A 29 54.71 -12.29 -6.71
C SER A 29 53.25 -12.21 -7.17
N THR A 30 53.04 -11.99 -8.46
CA THR A 30 51.69 -12.08 -9.05
C THR A 30 51.38 -13.57 -9.25
N ILE A 31 50.33 -14.03 -8.61
CA ILE A 31 49.83 -15.41 -8.76
C ILE A 31 48.57 -15.39 -9.59
N THR A 32 48.33 -16.44 -10.33
CA THR A 32 47.12 -16.72 -11.11
C THR A 32 46.45 -17.97 -10.56
N GLY A 33 45.13 -18.03 -10.72
CA GLY A 33 44.35 -19.21 -10.36
C GLY A 33 42.99 -19.18 -11.04
N GLN A 34 42.23 -20.27 -10.87
CA GLN A 34 40.90 -20.44 -11.43
C GLN A 34 39.95 -20.87 -10.31
N VAL A 35 38.79 -20.27 -10.26
CA VAL A 35 37.69 -20.62 -9.33
C VAL A 35 36.60 -21.34 -10.11
N LYS A 36 36.25 -22.55 -9.68
CA LYS A 36 35.20 -23.40 -10.25
C LYS A 36 34.17 -23.76 -9.18
N ASP A 37 32.98 -24.13 -9.60
CA ASP A 37 31.99 -24.77 -8.74
C ASP A 37 32.23 -26.31 -8.63
N ALA A 38 31.38 -26.96 -7.83
CA ALA A 38 31.46 -28.41 -7.63
C ALA A 38 31.20 -29.24 -8.90
N THR A 39 30.61 -28.64 -9.94
CA THR A 39 30.35 -29.26 -11.25
C THR A 39 31.48 -29.04 -12.23
N GLY A 40 32.48 -28.23 -11.86
CA GLY A 40 33.62 -27.87 -12.68
C GLY A 40 33.41 -26.65 -13.58
N GLU A 41 32.30 -25.93 -13.44
CA GLU A 41 32.06 -24.69 -14.17
C GLU A 41 32.81 -23.50 -13.55
N PRO A 42 33.28 -22.54 -14.35
CA PRO A 42 33.96 -21.36 -13.85
C PRO A 42 33.02 -20.46 -13.08
N VAL A 43 33.40 -20.04 -11.87
CA VAL A 43 32.65 -19.07 -11.06
C VAL A 43 33.08 -17.66 -11.42
N ILE A 44 32.26 -16.97 -12.16
CA ILE A 44 32.52 -15.63 -12.68
C ILE A 44 32.21 -14.56 -11.59
N GLY A 45 33.12 -13.60 -11.37
CA GLY A 45 32.92 -12.53 -10.42
C GLY A 45 33.11 -12.94 -8.95
N ALA A 46 33.69 -14.11 -8.67
CA ALA A 46 34.06 -14.47 -7.32
C ALA A 46 35.11 -13.50 -6.76
N SER A 47 34.88 -13.02 -5.53
CA SER A 47 35.84 -12.17 -4.84
C SER A 47 37.00 -12.99 -4.30
N VAL A 48 38.23 -12.58 -4.62
CA VAL A 48 39.49 -13.17 -4.15
C VAL A 48 40.24 -12.11 -3.37
N LEU A 49 40.25 -12.21 -2.03
CA LEU A 49 40.86 -11.24 -1.12
C LEU A 49 42.06 -11.83 -0.41
N ILE A 50 43.11 -11.04 -0.22
CA ILE A 50 44.22 -11.42 0.66
C ILE A 50 43.74 -11.33 2.10
N ASN A 51 43.81 -12.43 2.84
CA ASN A 51 43.29 -12.48 4.21
C ASN A 51 43.93 -11.44 5.11
N GLY A 52 43.08 -10.68 5.87
CA GLY A 52 43.54 -9.61 6.75
C GLY A 52 43.82 -8.26 6.03
N THR A 53 43.58 -8.17 4.73
CA THR A 53 43.79 -6.92 3.96
C THR A 53 42.52 -6.55 3.17
N SER A 54 42.49 -5.32 2.66
CA SER A 54 41.47 -4.89 1.69
C SER A 54 41.87 -5.11 0.22
N ASN A 55 43.04 -5.73 -0.03
CA ASN A 55 43.50 -5.98 -1.37
C ASN A 55 42.88 -7.25 -1.93
N GLY A 56 42.28 -7.16 -3.11
CA GLY A 56 41.59 -8.28 -3.76
C GLY A 56 41.39 -8.05 -5.23
N THR A 57 40.94 -9.10 -5.89
CA THR A 57 40.54 -9.13 -7.30
C THR A 57 39.23 -9.91 -7.42
N VAL A 58 38.62 -9.92 -8.59
CA VAL A 58 37.48 -10.74 -8.93
C VAL A 58 37.85 -11.67 -10.10
N THR A 59 37.19 -12.82 -10.15
CA THR A 59 37.39 -13.77 -11.26
C THR A 59 36.75 -13.25 -12.55
N ASP A 60 37.42 -13.55 -13.68
CA ASP A 60 36.92 -13.23 -15.03
C ASP A 60 35.87 -14.27 -15.53
N LEU A 61 35.52 -14.20 -16.82
CA LEU A 61 34.48 -15.03 -17.43
C LEU A 61 34.83 -16.53 -17.47
N ASP A 62 36.13 -16.87 -17.42
CA ASP A 62 36.61 -18.22 -17.37
C ASP A 62 36.92 -18.65 -15.91
N GLY A 63 36.51 -17.85 -14.94
CA GLY A 63 36.77 -18.08 -13.51
C GLY A 63 38.22 -17.81 -13.11
N ASN A 64 39.08 -17.25 -13.99
CA ASN A 64 40.48 -16.98 -13.68
C ASN A 64 40.59 -15.67 -12.88
N PHE A 65 41.63 -15.64 -12.04
CA PHE A 65 42.04 -14.41 -11.33
C PHE A 65 43.54 -14.22 -11.38
N SER A 66 43.98 -13.01 -11.23
CA SER A 66 45.36 -12.61 -11.04
C SER A 66 45.46 -11.62 -9.88
N ILE A 67 46.30 -11.89 -8.90
CA ILE A 67 46.47 -11.08 -7.71
C ILE A 67 47.93 -11.04 -7.26
N SER A 68 48.43 -9.87 -6.89
CA SER A 68 49.78 -9.71 -6.35
C SER A 68 49.79 -9.95 -4.85
N VAL A 69 50.54 -10.93 -4.38
CA VAL A 69 50.56 -11.38 -2.97
C VAL A 69 52.00 -11.42 -2.44
N GLN A 70 52.11 -11.31 -1.14
CA GLN A 70 53.40 -11.65 -0.46
C GLN A 70 53.56 -13.15 -0.30
N PRO A 71 54.79 -13.69 -0.27
CA PRO A 71 55.04 -15.12 -0.02
C PRO A 71 54.38 -15.59 1.28
N GLY A 72 53.60 -16.68 1.23
CA GLY A 72 52.89 -17.21 2.39
C GLY A 72 51.52 -16.59 2.68
N ALA A 73 51.02 -15.70 1.85
CA ALA A 73 49.69 -15.12 2.00
C ALA A 73 48.58 -16.19 1.86
N THR A 74 47.50 -15.98 2.58
CA THR A 74 46.27 -16.79 2.44
C THR A 74 45.22 -15.96 1.70
N LEU A 75 44.59 -16.58 0.71
CA LEU A 75 43.48 -15.97 -0.03
C LEU A 75 42.16 -16.42 0.57
N THR A 76 41.25 -15.48 0.68
CA THR A 76 39.85 -15.73 0.99
C THR A 76 39.02 -15.57 -0.26
N ILE A 77 38.41 -16.64 -0.72
CA ILE A 77 37.54 -16.68 -1.90
C ILE A 77 36.09 -16.72 -1.43
N SER A 78 35.25 -15.83 -1.98
CA SER A 78 33.83 -15.80 -1.67
C SER A 78 33.02 -15.41 -2.91
N TYR A 79 31.89 -16.07 -3.08
CA TYR A 79 30.91 -15.74 -4.10
C TYR A 79 29.51 -15.96 -3.54
N ILE A 80 28.53 -15.19 -4.02
CA ILE A 80 27.14 -15.30 -3.55
C ILE A 80 26.61 -16.68 -3.92
N GLY A 81 26.14 -17.43 -2.93
CA GLY A 81 25.65 -18.81 -3.10
C GLY A 81 26.68 -19.87 -2.81
N PHE A 82 27.93 -19.55 -2.47
CA PHE A 82 29.00 -20.48 -2.21
C PHE A 82 29.64 -20.29 -0.84
N GLN A 83 30.12 -21.36 -0.26
CA GLN A 83 30.86 -21.35 0.99
C GLN A 83 32.18 -20.58 0.83
N LYS A 84 32.42 -19.67 1.78
CA LYS A 84 33.68 -18.94 1.83
C LYS A 84 34.83 -19.89 2.11
N GLN A 85 35.83 -19.88 1.21
CA GLN A 85 36.99 -20.74 1.30
C GLN A 85 38.26 -19.94 1.57
N GLN A 86 39.17 -20.47 2.42
CA GLN A 86 40.49 -19.92 2.65
C GLN A 86 41.52 -20.90 2.16
N VAL A 87 42.41 -20.43 1.26
CA VAL A 87 43.48 -21.27 0.65
C VAL A 87 44.81 -20.54 0.69
N ALA A 88 45.89 -21.25 0.89
CA ALA A 88 47.23 -20.68 0.77
C ALA A 88 47.48 -20.25 -0.67
N ALA A 89 48.05 -19.07 -0.88
CA ALA A 89 48.30 -18.51 -2.19
C ALA A 89 49.36 -19.31 -2.92
N ALA A 90 49.05 -19.91 -4.07
CA ALA A 90 49.94 -20.64 -4.94
C ALA A 90 49.64 -20.28 -6.42
N ASN A 91 50.63 -20.25 -7.26
CA ASN A 91 50.45 -19.96 -8.68
C ASN A 91 49.79 -21.12 -9.46
N GLY A 92 48.82 -20.85 -10.31
CA GLY A 92 48.13 -21.85 -11.11
C GLY A 92 47.13 -22.71 -10.31
N MET A 93 46.65 -22.24 -9.11
CA MET A 93 45.72 -22.99 -8.29
C MET A 93 44.34 -23.08 -8.94
N VAL A 94 43.66 -24.23 -8.76
CA VAL A 94 42.25 -24.41 -9.07
C VAL A 94 41.49 -24.56 -7.75
N ILE A 95 40.53 -23.66 -7.51
CA ILE A 95 39.73 -23.57 -6.29
C ILE A 95 38.30 -24.00 -6.61
N THR A 96 37.83 -25.05 -5.97
CA THR A 96 36.46 -25.52 -6.15
C THR A 96 35.60 -24.99 -4.99
N LEU A 97 34.69 -24.07 -5.28
CA LEU A 97 33.72 -23.58 -4.30
C LEU A 97 32.57 -24.58 -4.16
N GLN A 98 32.21 -24.87 -2.93
CA GLN A 98 31.01 -25.64 -2.60
C GLN A 98 29.83 -24.67 -2.44
N GLU A 99 28.65 -25.04 -2.94
CA GLU A 99 27.45 -24.26 -2.72
C GLU A 99 27.16 -24.10 -1.23
N ASP A 100 26.86 -22.85 -0.83
CA ASP A 100 26.51 -22.56 0.56
C ASP A 100 25.02 -22.82 0.79
N GLN A 101 24.71 -24.03 1.22
CA GLN A 101 23.36 -24.45 1.57
C GLN A 101 22.83 -23.73 2.84
N ALA A 102 23.72 -23.07 3.59
CA ALA A 102 23.37 -22.35 4.81
C ALA A 102 23.00 -20.86 4.59
N GLN A 103 23.05 -20.36 3.35
CA GLN A 103 22.85 -18.92 3.10
C GLN A 103 21.44 -18.42 3.44
N GLN A 104 20.39 -19.24 3.35
CA GLN A 104 19.04 -18.83 3.80
C GLN A 104 18.96 -18.63 5.32
N MET A 105 19.76 -19.34 6.10
CA MET A 105 19.80 -19.19 7.56
C MET A 105 20.70 -18.05 8.02
N ASN A 106 21.69 -17.65 7.24
CA ASN A 106 22.57 -16.51 7.51
C ASN A 106 22.07 -15.18 6.97
N GLU A 107 20.86 -15.16 6.36
CA GLU A 107 20.22 -13.93 5.93
C GLU A 107 20.02 -12.99 7.11
N VAL A 108 20.54 -11.75 7.00
CA VAL A 108 20.38 -10.74 8.02
C VAL A 108 19.03 -10.03 7.81
N VAL A 109 18.23 -10.00 8.84
CA VAL A 109 16.90 -9.38 8.88
C VAL A 109 16.93 -8.17 9.80
N VAL A 110 16.45 -7.04 9.30
CA VAL A 110 16.31 -5.83 10.11
C VAL A 110 15.04 -5.95 10.97
N ILE A 111 15.19 -5.84 12.28
CA ILE A 111 14.11 -5.93 13.27
C ILE A 111 14.12 -4.69 14.17
N GLY A 112 13.38 -3.69 13.83
CA GLY A 112 13.31 -2.45 14.61
C GLY A 112 14.70 -1.82 14.79
N TYR A 113 15.17 -1.73 16.01
CA TYR A 113 16.50 -1.23 16.35
C TYR A 113 17.53 -2.37 16.29
N GLY A 114 18.17 -2.52 15.12
CA GLY A 114 19.20 -3.52 14.86
C GLY A 114 18.85 -4.53 13.77
N ALA A 115 19.80 -5.41 13.52
CA ALA A 115 19.67 -6.47 12.53
C ALA A 115 20.18 -7.78 13.13
N VAL A 116 19.43 -8.86 12.93
CA VAL A 116 19.75 -10.20 13.42
C VAL A 116 19.76 -11.21 12.28
N LYS A 117 20.43 -12.34 12.47
CA LYS A 117 20.34 -13.45 11.53
C LYS A 117 18.93 -14.03 11.56
N LYS A 118 18.41 -14.47 10.42
CA LYS A 118 17.11 -15.12 10.31
C LYS A 118 16.99 -16.35 11.21
N SER A 119 18.10 -17.08 11.37
CA SER A 119 18.21 -18.22 12.31
C SER A 119 17.89 -17.84 13.75
N ASP A 120 18.24 -16.62 14.15
CA ASP A 120 18.22 -16.17 15.54
C ASP A 120 16.92 -15.41 15.88
N LEU A 121 15.99 -15.30 14.91
CA LEU A 121 14.68 -14.69 15.11
C LEU A 121 13.83 -15.55 16.05
N THR A 122 13.30 -14.93 17.09
CA THR A 122 12.35 -15.52 18.03
C THR A 122 10.90 -15.22 17.68
N GLY A 123 10.63 -14.11 16.96
CA GLY A 123 9.30 -13.68 16.54
C GLY A 123 8.94 -14.07 15.10
N SER A 124 7.67 -13.85 14.72
CA SER A 124 7.17 -14.07 13.35
C SER A 124 7.53 -12.89 12.45
N VAL A 125 8.60 -13.02 11.71
CA VAL A 125 9.11 -12.02 10.78
C VAL A 125 9.28 -12.64 9.39
N THR A 126 8.76 -11.97 8.38
CA THR A 126 8.97 -12.37 6.98
C THR A 126 9.85 -11.36 6.28
N ALA A 127 11.03 -11.78 5.84
CA ALA A 127 11.90 -10.99 4.99
C ALA A 127 11.59 -11.28 3.52
N LEU A 128 11.34 -10.26 2.74
CA LEU A 128 11.10 -10.34 1.30
C LEU A 128 12.10 -9.45 0.57
N LYS A 129 12.93 -10.06 -0.28
CA LYS A 129 13.75 -9.31 -1.24
C LYS A 129 12.97 -9.15 -2.54
N PRO A 130 12.96 -7.96 -3.12
CA PRO A 130 12.31 -7.76 -4.41
C PRO A 130 12.89 -8.69 -5.47
N ASP A 131 12.07 -9.56 -6.02
CA ASP A 131 12.47 -10.39 -7.16
C ASP A 131 12.58 -9.52 -8.41
N SER A 132 13.78 -9.38 -8.96
CA SER A 132 14.03 -8.60 -10.16
C SER A 132 13.42 -9.22 -11.41
N LYS A 133 13.09 -10.51 -11.37
CA LYS A 133 12.65 -11.29 -12.53
C LYS A 133 11.14 -11.48 -12.59
N ASN A 134 10.44 -11.50 -11.45
CA ASN A 134 8.98 -11.70 -11.39
C ASN A 134 8.28 -10.58 -10.60
N LYS A 135 8.34 -9.34 -11.10
CA LYS A 135 7.80 -8.17 -10.41
C LYS A 135 6.37 -7.84 -10.79
N GLY A 136 5.93 -8.14 -12.01
CA GLY A 136 4.73 -7.55 -12.57
C GLY A 136 4.87 -6.03 -12.79
N LEU A 137 3.75 -5.32 -12.93
CA LEU A 137 3.73 -3.85 -12.92
C LEU A 137 3.88 -3.38 -11.46
N VAL A 138 4.98 -2.74 -11.15
CA VAL A 138 5.25 -2.19 -9.83
C VAL A 138 5.44 -0.68 -9.97
N VAL A 139 4.40 0.06 -9.66
CA VAL A 139 4.44 1.54 -9.62
C VAL A 139 4.77 2.01 -8.21
N ASN A 140 4.20 1.35 -7.21
CA ASN A 140 4.41 1.63 -5.80
C ASN A 140 5.01 0.41 -5.07
N ALA A 141 5.71 0.66 -3.98
CA ALA A 141 6.36 -0.40 -3.20
C ALA A 141 5.37 -1.44 -2.64
N GLN A 142 4.13 -1.05 -2.38
CA GLN A 142 3.05 -1.93 -1.89
C GLN A 142 2.68 -3.06 -2.86
N ASP A 143 2.82 -2.82 -4.18
CA ASP A 143 2.50 -3.81 -5.21
C ASP A 143 3.43 -5.03 -5.12
N MET A 144 4.61 -4.84 -4.53
CA MET A 144 5.59 -5.92 -4.32
C MET A 144 5.20 -6.90 -3.21
N LEU A 145 4.29 -6.52 -2.32
CA LEU A 145 3.85 -7.32 -1.17
C LEU A 145 2.62 -8.17 -1.47
N ALA A 146 1.82 -7.78 -2.48
CA ALA A 146 0.54 -8.42 -2.78
C ALA A 146 0.70 -9.92 -3.10
N GLY A 147 0.05 -10.79 -2.30
CA GLY A 147 0.06 -12.23 -2.47
C GLY A 147 1.40 -12.92 -2.19
N LYS A 148 2.42 -12.21 -1.68
CA LYS A 148 3.77 -12.77 -1.46
C LYS A 148 4.11 -13.05 0.00
N VAL A 149 3.33 -12.53 0.94
CA VAL A 149 3.56 -12.71 2.37
C VAL A 149 2.32 -13.27 3.04
N ALA A 150 2.43 -14.42 3.68
CA ALA A 150 1.35 -15.01 4.46
C ALA A 150 0.95 -14.07 5.61
N GLY A 151 -0.37 -13.91 5.84
CA GLY A 151 -0.93 -12.99 6.84
C GLY A 151 -1.04 -11.54 6.38
N VAL A 152 -0.59 -11.20 5.18
CA VAL A 152 -0.65 -9.84 4.63
C VAL A 152 -1.67 -9.80 3.48
N SER A 153 -2.70 -8.99 3.65
CA SER A 153 -3.66 -8.67 2.59
C SER A 153 -3.38 -7.26 2.07
N VAL A 154 -3.27 -7.12 0.76
CA VAL A 154 -3.06 -5.85 0.06
C VAL A 154 -4.19 -5.67 -0.94
N THR A 155 -5.05 -4.67 -0.71
CA THR A 155 -6.15 -4.32 -1.60
C THR A 155 -5.91 -2.93 -2.17
N SER A 156 -5.61 -2.83 -3.46
CA SER A 156 -5.39 -1.55 -4.13
C SER A 156 -6.71 -0.82 -4.41
N ASP A 157 -6.64 0.51 -4.54
CA ASP A 157 -7.77 1.38 -4.89
C ASP A 157 -8.14 1.27 -6.37
N GLY A 158 -8.47 0.04 -6.82
CA GLY A 158 -8.77 -0.23 -8.22
C GLY A 158 -7.58 0.00 -9.15
N GLY A 159 -7.87 0.48 -10.36
CA GLY A 159 -6.87 0.80 -11.41
C GLY A 159 -6.44 2.28 -11.44
N THR A 160 -6.74 3.07 -10.40
CA THR A 160 -6.42 4.50 -10.34
C THR A 160 -4.91 4.74 -10.46
N PRO A 161 -4.46 5.60 -11.41
CA PRO A 161 -3.04 5.94 -11.55
C PRO A 161 -2.47 6.53 -10.24
N GLY A 162 -1.32 6.02 -9.80
CA GLY A 162 -0.69 6.46 -8.54
C GLY A 162 -1.50 6.13 -7.29
N GLY A 163 -2.56 5.32 -7.41
CA GLY A 163 -3.44 4.93 -6.29
C GLY A 163 -2.71 4.22 -5.17
N GLY A 164 -3.25 4.35 -3.96
CA GLY A 164 -2.78 3.66 -2.78
C GLY A 164 -3.25 2.20 -2.71
N ALA A 165 -2.86 1.53 -1.63
CA ALA A 165 -3.46 0.26 -1.24
C ALA A 165 -3.72 0.23 0.26
N ASN A 166 -4.76 -0.47 0.64
CA ASN A 166 -5.04 -0.82 2.01
C ASN A 166 -4.29 -2.10 2.36
N ILE A 167 -3.40 -2.02 3.33
CA ILE A 167 -2.61 -3.16 3.81
C ILE A 167 -3.16 -3.59 5.16
N ARG A 168 -3.36 -4.89 5.34
CA ARG A 168 -3.79 -5.50 6.61
C ARG A 168 -2.86 -6.64 6.94
N ILE A 169 -2.42 -6.70 8.20
CA ILE A 169 -1.62 -7.81 8.74
C ILE A 169 -2.44 -8.51 9.82
N ARG A 170 -2.78 -9.79 9.60
CA ARG A 170 -3.57 -10.62 10.52
C ARG A 170 -4.94 -10.00 10.88
N GLY A 171 -5.61 -9.40 9.89
CA GLY A 171 -6.87 -8.67 10.08
C GLY A 171 -6.69 -7.27 10.64
N GLY A 172 -7.79 -6.61 11.00
CA GLY A 172 -7.79 -5.31 11.67
C GLY A 172 -7.84 -5.47 13.18
N SER A 173 -7.20 -4.56 13.93
CA SER A 173 -7.21 -4.55 15.40
C SER A 173 -8.12 -3.49 16.01
N SER A 174 -8.71 -2.60 15.21
CA SER A 174 -9.58 -1.52 15.68
C SER A 174 -10.86 -1.41 14.87
N LEU A 175 -11.91 -0.81 15.47
CA LEU A 175 -13.18 -0.48 14.81
C LEU A 175 -13.14 0.91 14.15
N ASN A 176 -12.52 1.89 14.78
CA ASN A 176 -12.50 3.29 14.31
C ASN A 176 -11.08 3.88 14.17
N ALA A 177 -10.07 3.34 14.87
CA ALA A 177 -8.68 3.73 14.65
C ALA A 177 -8.12 3.10 13.35
N SER A 178 -6.92 3.52 12.93
CA SER A 178 -6.26 2.96 11.76
C SER A 178 -5.97 1.47 11.92
N ASN A 179 -6.21 0.70 10.87
CA ASN A 179 -5.84 -0.71 10.77
C ASN A 179 -4.64 -0.94 9.83
N ASN A 180 -4.00 0.12 9.35
CA ASN A 180 -2.81 0.01 8.51
C ASN A 180 -1.57 -0.30 9.35
N PRO A 181 -0.62 -1.11 8.85
CA PRO A 181 0.65 -1.35 9.52
C PRO A 181 1.51 -0.08 9.56
N LEU A 182 2.39 0.02 10.55
CA LEU A 182 3.40 1.06 10.57
C LEU A 182 4.40 0.83 9.43
N ILE A 183 4.70 1.87 8.68
CA ILE A 183 5.74 1.86 7.65
C ILE A 183 7.00 2.52 8.23
N VAL A 184 8.13 1.83 8.13
CA VAL A 184 9.45 2.34 8.52
C VAL A 184 10.35 2.33 7.30
N ILE A 185 10.93 3.48 6.94
CA ILE A 185 11.82 3.63 5.78
C ILE A 185 13.19 4.05 6.29
N ASP A 186 14.18 3.18 6.11
CA ASP A 186 15.57 3.39 6.56
C ASP A 186 15.66 3.94 8.00
N GLY A 187 14.92 3.32 8.92
CA GLY A 187 14.89 3.65 10.35
C GLY A 187 13.91 4.75 10.75
N VAL A 188 13.29 5.46 9.81
CA VAL A 188 12.29 6.51 10.11
C VAL A 188 10.88 5.92 10.08
N ALA A 189 10.17 6.01 11.19
CA ALA A 189 8.78 5.57 11.31
C ALA A 189 7.84 6.63 10.73
N MET A 190 7.21 6.31 9.58
CA MET A 190 6.39 7.23 8.82
C MET A 190 5.04 7.51 9.49
N ASP A 191 4.55 8.72 9.33
CA ASP A 191 3.17 9.06 9.61
C ASP A 191 2.25 8.49 8.50
N GLN A 192 1.16 7.84 8.91
CA GLN A 192 0.21 7.21 7.99
C GLN A 192 -0.75 8.20 7.31
N THR A 193 -0.81 9.45 7.77
CA THR A 193 -1.69 10.47 7.19
C THR A 193 -1.17 10.89 5.82
N GLY A 194 -1.96 10.68 4.78
CA GLY A 194 -1.67 11.12 3.42
C GLY A 194 -1.71 12.65 3.28
N ILE A 195 -1.17 13.15 2.18
CA ILE A 195 -1.33 14.53 1.73
C ILE A 195 -2.02 14.55 0.36
N LYS A 196 -2.58 15.69 -0.02
CA LYS A 196 -3.18 15.82 -1.38
C LYS A 196 -2.15 15.48 -2.46
N GLY A 197 -2.52 14.58 -3.34
CA GLY A 197 -1.66 14.07 -4.41
C GLY A 197 -0.82 12.83 -4.07
N VAL A 198 -0.75 12.45 -2.78
CA VAL A 198 -0.08 11.22 -2.32
C VAL A 198 -0.86 10.62 -1.16
N SER A 199 -1.47 9.49 -1.39
CA SER A 199 -2.31 8.83 -0.37
C SER A 199 -1.53 7.87 0.53
N ASN A 200 -0.29 7.50 0.18
CA ASN A 200 0.48 6.49 0.90
C ASN A 200 1.97 6.86 0.97
N PRO A 201 2.63 6.82 2.16
CA PRO A 201 4.06 7.09 2.31
C PRO A 201 4.96 6.16 1.49
N LEU A 202 4.49 4.96 1.12
CA LEU A 202 5.24 4.03 0.26
C LEU A 202 5.53 4.59 -1.14
N SER A 203 4.79 5.59 -1.59
CA SER A 203 5.02 6.27 -2.88
C SER A 203 6.32 7.07 -2.93
N LEU A 204 6.89 7.43 -1.78
CA LEU A 204 8.16 8.16 -1.66
C LEU A 204 9.36 7.34 -2.14
N VAL A 205 9.32 6.01 -1.98
CA VAL A 205 10.43 5.14 -2.32
C VAL A 205 10.22 4.57 -3.72
N ASN A 206 11.19 4.78 -4.59
CA ASN A 206 11.19 4.09 -5.88
C ASN A 206 11.38 2.58 -5.66
N PRO A 207 10.49 1.72 -6.18
CA PRO A 207 10.60 0.27 -6.03
C PRO A 207 11.95 -0.33 -6.45
N GLN A 208 12.65 0.31 -7.39
CA GLN A 208 13.98 -0.13 -7.85
C GLN A 208 15.09 0.12 -6.82
N ASP A 209 14.87 1.06 -5.88
CA ASP A 209 15.82 1.37 -4.81
C ASP A 209 15.64 0.51 -3.56
N ILE A 210 14.59 -0.30 -3.49
CA ILE A 210 14.33 -1.17 -2.33
C ILE A 210 15.28 -2.36 -2.35
N GLU A 211 15.94 -2.61 -1.22
CA GLU A 211 16.76 -3.80 -0.98
C GLU A 211 15.93 -4.93 -0.37
N SER A 212 15.12 -4.62 0.65
CA SER A 212 14.29 -5.60 1.32
C SER A 212 13.06 -4.98 1.99
N PHE A 213 12.03 -5.82 2.15
CA PHE A 213 10.91 -5.62 3.07
C PHE A 213 11.04 -6.62 4.22
N ASN A 214 10.94 -6.14 5.44
CA ASN A 214 10.80 -6.99 6.62
C ASN A 214 9.44 -6.72 7.24
N VAL A 215 8.59 -7.75 7.27
CA VAL A 215 7.23 -7.66 7.79
C VAL A 215 7.18 -8.31 9.16
N LEU A 216 7.02 -7.49 10.19
CA LEU A 216 6.88 -7.90 11.58
C LEU A 216 5.41 -8.13 11.88
N LYS A 217 5.03 -9.36 12.26
CA LYS A 217 3.61 -9.76 12.34
C LYS A 217 3.12 -10.02 13.76
N ASP A 218 3.99 -10.38 14.68
CA ASP A 218 3.65 -10.68 16.08
C ASP A 218 4.08 -9.58 17.05
N ALA A 219 3.51 -9.59 18.26
CA ALA A 219 3.80 -8.57 19.25
C ALA A 219 5.24 -8.61 19.74
N SER A 220 5.92 -9.76 19.77
CA SER A 220 7.31 -9.83 20.21
C SER A 220 8.27 -9.10 19.26
N ALA A 221 7.97 -9.15 17.96
CA ALA A 221 8.72 -8.42 16.93
C ALA A 221 8.32 -6.94 16.87
N THR A 222 7.05 -6.60 17.16
CA THR A 222 6.52 -5.24 16.99
C THR A 222 6.51 -4.42 18.28
N ALA A 223 6.65 -5.03 19.48
CA ALA A 223 6.62 -4.34 20.78
C ALA A 223 7.68 -3.24 20.90
N ILE A 224 8.80 -3.36 20.20
CA ILE A 224 9.83 -2.33 20.15
C ILE A 224 9.31 -1.01 19.53
N TYR A 225 8.22 -1.05 18.72
CA TYR A 225 7.51 0.11 18.18
C TYR A 225 6.28 0.51 19.00
N GLY A 226 6.00 -0.22 20.10
CA GLY A 226 5.02 0.11 21.14
C GLY A 226 3.63 0.40 20.61
N SER A 227 3.17 1.61 20.86
CA SER A 227 1.85 2.11 20.51
C SER A 227 1.57 2.24 19.00
N ARG A 228 2.59 2.11 18.17
CA ARG A 228 2.46 2.15 16.71
C ARG A 228 2.56 0.78 16.05
N GLY A 229 2.82 -0.28 16.85
CA GLY A 229 3.09 -1.63 16.37
C GLY A 229 1.89 -2.59 16.34
N SER A 230 0.68 -2.19 16.79
CA SER A 230 -0.46 -3.12 16.97
C SER A 230 -0.93 -3.76 15.64
N ASN A 231 -0.85 -3.06 14.53
CA ASN A 231 -1.26 -3.58 13.22
C ASN A 231 -0.11 -4.23 12.43
N GLY A 232 1.02 -4.52 13.10
CA GLY A 232 2.23 -4.97 12.45
C GLY A 232 3.09 -3.82 11.93
N VAL A 233 4.30 -4.15 11.50
CA VAL A 233 5.28 -3.17 11.00
C VAL A 233 5.89 -3.68 9.70
N ILE A 234 6.00 -2.80 8.71
CA ILE A 234 6.69 -3.04 7.44
C ILE A 234 7.93 -2.15 7.41
N ILE A 235 9.10 -2.77 7.51
CA ILE A 235 10.39 -2.08 7.44
C ILE A 235 10.92 -2.20 6.01
N ILE A 236 11.18 -1.06 5.40
CA ILE A 236 11.77 -0.93 4.08
C ILE A 236 13.21 -0.49 4.23
N THR A 237 14.12 -1.32 3.72
CA THR A 237 15.54 -0.98 3.61
C THR A 237 15.86 -0.66 2.18
N THR A 238 16.52 0.47 1.94
CA THR A 238 16.96 0.85 0.58
C THR A 238 18.41 0.47 0.32
N LYS A 239 18.74 0.29 -0.96
CA LYS A 239 20.07 -0.10 -1.45
C LYS A 239 21.12 0.95 -1.07
N LYS A 240 22.28 0.48 -0.60
CA LYS A 240 23.43 1.31 -0.20
C LYS A 240 24.52 1.31 -1.28
N GLY A 241 25.53 2.16 -1.09
CA GLY A 241 26.76 2.17 -1.90
C GLY A 241 27.56 0.89 -1.72
N ARG A 242 28.28 0.49 -2.75
CA ARG A 242 29.17 -0.70 -2.76
C ARG A 242 30.56 -0.31 -3.29
N ARG A 243 31.54 -1.18 -3.09
CA ARG A 243 32.87 -1.00 -3.71
C ARG A 243 32.75 -1.15 -5.24
N GLY A 244 33.52 -0.34 -5.97
CA GLY A 244 33.46 -0.27 -7.42
C GLY A 244 32.32 0.62 -7.93
N LEU A 245 32.56 1.29 -9.04
CA LEU A 245 31.55 2.10 -9.70
C LEU A 245 30.57 1.16 -10.44
N GLN A 246 29.30 1.34 -10.15
CA GLN A 246 28.24 0.62 -10.84
C GLN A 246 27.16 1.63 -11.26
N VAL A 247 26.80 1.61 -12.53
CA VAL A 247 25.69 2.38 -13.08
C VAL A 247 24.60 1.40 -13.48
N SER A 248 23.38 1.62 -13.06
CA SER A 248 22.23 0.82 -13.45
C SER A 248 21.14 1.65 -14.07
N TYR A 249 20.52 1.15 -15.12
CA TYR A 249 19.32 1.70 -15.74
C TYR A 249 18.24 0.65 -15.76
N ASN A 250 17.03 1.04 -15.29
CA ASN A 250 15.83 0.22 -15.40
C ASN A 250 14.76 1.07 -16.09
N GLY A 251 14.22 0.58 -17.20
CA GLY A 251 13.17 1.26 -17.94
C GLY A 251 12.06 0.30 -18.33
N SER A 252 10.83 0.78 -18.38
CA SER A 252 9.69 0.02 -18.89
C SER A 252 8.68 0.91 -19.60
N PHE A 253 8.02 0.32 -20.59
CA PHE A 253 6.89 0.88 -21.31
C PHE A 253 5.69 -0.01 -21.11
N THR A 254 4.53 0.58 -20.84
CA THR A 254 3.30 -0.14 -20.51
C THR A 254 2.16 0.36 -21.37
N VAL A 255 1.41 -0.57 -21.96
CA VAL A 255 0.14 -0.32 -22.65
C VAL A 255 -0.95 -0.96 -21.83
N SER A 256 -1.94 -0.18 -21.41
CA SER A 256 -3.05 -0.63 -20.59
C SER A 256 -4.38 -0.37 -21.27
N LYS A 257 -5.30 -1.32 -21.15
CA LYS A 257 -6.67 -1.16 -21.64
C LYS A 257 -7.69 -1.74 -20.68
N ASN A 258 -8.93 -1.27 -20.77
CA ASN A 258 -10.02 -1.84 -20.00
C ASN A 258 -10.21 -3.32 -20.34
N SER A 259 -10.42 -4.16 -19.31
CA SER A 259 -10.58 -5.61 -19.44
C SER A 259 -12.03 -6.07 -19.36
N LYS A 260 -12.91 -5.28 -18.70
CA LYS A 260 -14.31 -5.63 -18.45
C LYS A 260 -15.20 -4.40 -18.44
N ASN A 261 -16.34 -4.46 -19.10
CA ASN A 261 -17.46 -3.55 -18.94
C ASN A 261 -18.56 -4.21 -18.11
N LEU A 262 -19.42 -3.42 -17.50
CA LEU A 262 -20.68 -3.92 -16.93
C LEU A 262 -21.68 -4.15 -18.07
N ASP A 263 -22.45 -5.24 -17.96
CA ASP A 263 -23.51 -5.53 -18.91
C ASP A 263 -24.69 -4.57 -18.68
N VAL A 264 -24.88 -3.64 -19.61
CA VAL A 264 -26.00 -2.70 -19.67
C VAL A 264 -26.68 -2.83 -21.01
N LEU A 265 -27.95 -2.44 -21.11
CA LEU A 265 -28.67 -2.53 -22.37
C LEU A 265 -27.96 -1.70 -23.46
N SER A 266 -27.76 -2.31 -24.61
CA SER A 266 -27.38 -1.63 -25.84
C SER A 266 -28.51 -0.70 -26.34
N ALA A 267 -28.23 0.18 -27.28
CA ALA A 267 -29.23 1.12 -27.80
C ALA A 267 -30.44 0.40 -28.40
N ASP A 268 -30.25 -0.74 -29.07
CA ASP A 268 -31.36 -1.48 -29.71
C ASP A 268 -32.20 -2.24 -28.67
N GLU A 269 -31.54 -2.89 -27.66
CA GLU A 269 -32.25 -3.49 -26.54
C GLU A 269 -33.01 -2.47 -25.72
N TYR A 270 -32.43 -1.27 -25.54
CA TYR A 270 -33.08 -0.19 -24.84
C TYR A 270 -34.28 0.37 -25.59
N ARG A 271 -34.17 0.55 -26.92
CA ARG A 271 -35.34 0.93 -27.78
C ARG A 271 -36.46 -0.11 -27.67
N GLY A 272 -36.09 -1.41 -27.68
CA GLY A 272 -37.04 -2.50 -27.48
C GLY A 272 -37.73 -2.45 -26.11
N LEU A 273 -36.98 -2.19 -25.07
CA LEU A 273 -37.52 -2.04 -23.69
C LEU A 273 -38.53 -0.88 -23.62
N ILE A 274 -38.15 0.28 -24.16
CA ILE A 274 -39.01 1.48 -24.15
C ILE A 274 -40.29 1.24 -24.98
N ALA A 275 -40.18 0.68 -26.19
CA ALA A 275 -41.32 0.33 -27.01
C ALA A 275 -42.29 -0.64 -26.32
N ASN A 276 -41.74 -1.66 -25.65
CA ASN A 276 -42.54 -2.64 -24.91
C ASN A 276 -43.24 -2.08 -23.70
N LYS A 277 -42.58 -1.16 -22.93
CA LYS A 277 -43.14 -0.59 -21.71
C LYS A 277 -44.06 0.61 -21.94
N PHE A 278 -43.77 1.45 -22.90
CA PHE A 278 -44.45 2.73 -23.10
C PHE A 278 -45.20 2.87 -24.41
N GLY A 279 -45.13 1.86 -25.26
CA GLY A 279 -45.65 1.93 -26.63
C GLY A 279 -44.73 2.70 -27.57
N THR A 280 -45.19 2.89 -28.84
CA THR A 280 -44.43 3.55 -29.92
C THR A 280 -45.01 4.89 -30.33
N ASP A 281 -46.04 5.37 -29.65
CA ASP A 281 -46.64 6.68 -29.89
C ASP A 281 -45.65 7.79 -29.49
N LEU A 282 -45.61 8.86 -30.27
CA LEU A 282 -44.73 10.00 -30.00
C LEU A 282 -45.29 10.97 -28.94
N TYR A 283 -46.60 11.02 -28.80
CA TYR A 283 -47.31 11.92 -27.88
C TYR A 283 -48.44 11.16 -27.16
N THR A 284 -48.71 11.59 -25.96
CA THR A 284 -49.87 11.17 -25.15
C THR A 284 -50.57 12.41 -24.60
N LEU A 285 -51.76 12.26 -24.05
CA LEU A 285 -52.46 13.34 -23.36
C LEU A 285 -52.18 13.34 -21.86
N ASP A 286 -51.88 14.52 -21.28
CA ASP A 286 -51.76 14.66 -19.84
C ASP A 286 -53.15 14.72 -19.19
N ALA A 287 -53.22 14.84 -17.84
CA ALA A 287 -54.46 14.92 -17.05
C ALA A 287 -55.30 16.15 -17.46
N ASN A 288 -54.74 17.16 -18.12
CA ASN A 288 -55.42 18.38 -18.55
C ASN A 288 -55.79 18.33 -20.03
N GLY A 289 -55.50 17.21 -20.71
CA GLY A 289 -55.78 17.04 -22.15
C GLY A 289 -54.72 17.65 -23.08
N ASN A 290 -53.55 18.05 -22.58
CA ASN A 290 -52.48 18.58 -23.41
C ASN A 290 -51.63 17.45 -23.96
N GLN A 291 -51.15 17.59 -25.21
CA GLN A 291 -50.20 16.67 -25.78
C GLN A 291 -48.82 16.80 -25.10
N VAL A 292 -48.34 15.68 -24.55
CA VAL A 292 -47.01 15.61 -23.95
C VAL A 292 -46.17 14.51 -24.62
N PRO A 293 -44.86 14.75 -24.78
CA PRO A 293 -43.95 13.73 -25.35
C PRO A 293 -43.94 12.44 -24.54
N THR A 294 -43.96 11.29 -25.19
CA THR A 294 -43.83 9.98 -24.55
C THR A 294 -42.35 9.63 -24.30
N ALA A 295 -42.11 8.54 -23.61
CA ALA A 295 -40.76 7.97 -23.47
C ALA A 295 -40.16 7.60 -24.84
N TYR A 296 -40.96 7.06 -25.73
CA TYR A 296 -40.52 6.65 -27.07
C TYR A 296 -40.09 7.86 -27.94
N SER A 297 -40.75 9.00 -27.82
CA SER A 297 -40.37 10.24 -28.52
C SER A 297 -39.05 10.83 -28.07
N ARG A 298 -38.55 10.44 -26.87
CA ARG A 298 -37.29 10.90 -26.33
C ARG A 298 -36.08 10.09 -26.78
N LEU A 299 -36.32 8.93 -27.45
CA LEU A 299 -35.24 8.09 -27.98
C LEU A 299 -34.46 8.81 -29.07
N GLY A 300 -33.14 8.79 -28.96
CA GLY A 300 -32.22 9.26 -29.98
C GLY A 300 -32.00 8.24 -31.10
N LYS A 301 -31.26 8.67 -32.11
CA LYS A 301 -30.87 7.83 -33.27
C LYS A 301 -29.47 7.23 -33.12
N ALA A 302 -28.72 7.63 -32.10
CA ALA A 302 -27.35 7.17 -31.86
C ALA A 302 -27.33 5.71 -31.33
N ASN A 303 -26.17 5.09 -31.38
CA ASN A 303 -25.86 3.84 -30.72
C ASN A 303 -24.54 4.02 -29.98
N THR A 304 -24.62 4.55 -28.75
CA THR A 304 -23.48 4.98 -28.00
C THR A 304 -23.19 3.98 -26.85
N ASN A 305 -22.02 3.33 -26.90
CA ASN A 305 -21.51 2.58 -25.78
C ASN A 305 -20.77 3.54 -24.83
N TRP A 306 -21.48 4.09 -23.86
CA TRP A 306 -20.98 5.12 -22.96
C TRP A 306 -19.77 4.66 -22.12
N GLN A 307 -19.67 3.38 -21.79
CA GLN A 307 -18.51 2.85 -21.08
C GLN A 307 -17.25 2.92 -21.96
N ASN A 308 -17.36 2.58 -23.25
CA ASN A 308 -16.23 2.71 -24.17
C ASN A 308 -15.85 4.18 -24.42
N GLU A 309 -16.82 5.11 -24.32
CA GLU A 309 -16.55 6.54 -24.50
C GLU A 309 -15.74 7.17 -23.37
N ILE A 310 -15.81 6.62 -22.15
CA ILE A 310 -15.01 7.13 -21.03
C ILE A 310 -13.64 6.47 -20.94
N PHE A 311 -13.43 5.32 -21.57
CA PHE A 311 -12.17 4.61 -21.56
C PHE A 311 -11.24 5.00 -22.71
N ARG A 312 -9.95 4.77 -22.51
CA ARG A 312 -8.90 4.86 -23.52
C ARG A 312 -7.87 3.75 -23.36
N THR A 313 -7.13 3.45 -24.42
CA THR A 313 -5.85 2.76 -24.30
C THR A 313 -4.85 3.73 -23.71
N ALA A 314 -4.26 3.37 -22.57
CA ALA A 314 -3.35 4.22 -21.84
C ALA A 314 -1.90 3.77 -22.07
N PHE A 315 -1.01 4.73 -22.29
CA PHE A 315 0.43 4.51 -22.45
C PHE A 315 1.17 5.08 -21.24
N SER A 316 1.99 4.25 -20.59
CA SER A 316 2.75 4.63 -19.41
C SER A 316 4.21 4.24 -19.59
N HIS A 317 5.11 4.93 -18.88
CA HIS A 317 6.52 4.58 -18.86
C HIS A 317 7.14 4.90 -17.51
N ASP A 318 8.17 4.12 -17.16
CA ASP A 318 8.96 4.27 -15.93
C ASP A 318 10.44 4.16 -16.26
N HIS A 319 11.25 5.04 -15.68
CA HIS A 319 12.70 5.08 -15.86
C HIS A 319 13.37 5.31 -14.52
N ASN A 320 14.39 4.53 -14.22
CA ASN A 320 15.24 4.70 -13.05
C ASN A 320 16.71 4.56 -13.44
N VAL A 321 17.53 5.51 -13.02
CA VAL A 321 18.98 5.47 -13.14
C VAL A 321 19.57 5.52 -11.74
N ALA A 322 20.53 4.65 -11.46
CA ALA A 322 21.25 4.69 -10.20
C ALA A 322 22.75 4.54 -10.43
N VAL A 323 23.51 5.32 -9.68
CA VAL A 323 24.96 5.28 -9.63
C VAL A 323 25.38 4.97 -8.21
N SER A 324 26.16 3.93 -8.03
CA SER A 324 26.71 3.55 -6.74
C SER A 324 28.21 3.31 -6.85
N GLY A 325 28.93 3.57 -5.77
CA GLY A 325 30.37 3.44 -5.74
C GLY A 325 30.92 3.76 -4.36
N GLN A 326 32.22 3.94 -4.31
CA GLN A 326 32.96 4.31 -3.11
C GLN A 326 34.01 5.35 -3.46
N VAL A 327 34.02 6.48 -2.78
CA VAL A 327 35.04 7.51 -2.89
C VAL A 327 36.07 7.26 -1.79
N ALA A 328 37.36 7.25 -2.18
CA ALA A 328 38.50 7.18 -1.25
C ALA A 328 38.40 6.09 -0.16
N ASN A 329 37.93 4.91 -0.47
CA ASN A 329 37.83 3.72 0.40
C ASN A 329 37.02 3.87 1.72
N TRP A 330 36.56 5.07 2.07
CA TRP A 330 35.84 5.32 3.32
C TRP A 330 34.40 5.83 3.13
N LEU A 331 34.02 6.27 1.91
CA LEU A 331 32.72 6.85 1.62
C LEU A 331 31.98 6.04 0.53
N PRO A 332 31.28 4.98 0.88
CA PRO A 332 30.31 4.38 0.00
C PRO A 332 29.15 5.34 -0.27
N TYR A 333 28.74 5.46 -1.54
CA TYR A 333 27.64 6.33 -1.96
C TYR A 333 26.73 5.64 -2.94
N ARG A 334 25.46 6.03 -2.93
CA ARG A 334 24.47 5.70 -3.95
C ARG A 334 23.62 6.93 -4.24
N VAL A 335 23.43 7.21 -5.51
CA VAL A 335 22.51 8.24 -6.01
C VAL A 335 21.57 7.58 -6.99
N SER A 336 20.28 7.84 -6.86
CA SER A 336 19.30 7.37 -7.84
C SER A 336 18.34 8.50 -8.23
N ALA A 337 17.86 8.44 -9.46
CA ALA A 337 16.83 9.32 -10.00
C ALA A 337 15.81 8.48 -10.78
N GLY A 338 14.54 8.68 -10.50
CA GLY A 338 13.44 7.96 -11.13
C GLY A 338 12.39 8.91 -11.69
N TYR A 339 11.82 8.54 -12.83
CA TYR A 339 10.67 9.19 -13.43
C TYR A 339 9.64 8.19 -13.85
N THR A 340 8.40 8.40 -13.40
CA THR A 340 7.22 7.58 -13.73
C THR A 340 6.16 8.48 -14.34
N ASN A 341 5.59 8.08 -15.49
CA ASN A 341 4.36 8.63 -16.03
C ASN A 341 3.37 7.50 -16.25
N GLN A 342 2.29 7.50 -15.48
CA GLN A 342 1.23 6.51 -15.55
C GLN A 342 -0.07 7.16 -16.02
N GLN A 343 -0.47 6.88 -17.25
CA GLN A 343 -1.79 7.24 -17.74
C GLN A 343 -2.81 6.21 -17.25
N GLY A 344 -3.98 6.70 -16.82
CA GLY A 344 -5.11 5.82 -16.52
C GLY A 344 -5.97 5.50 -17.74
N ILE A 345 -6.68 4.39 -17.65
CA ILE A 345 -7.60 3.93 -18.71
C ILE A 345 -8.88 4.76 -18.78
N ILE A 346 -9.27 5.47 -17.71
CA ILE A 346 -10.32 6.50 -17.80
C ILE A 346 -9.70 7.77 -18.38
N LYS A 347 -10.35 8.37 -19.37
CA LYS A 347 -9.93 9.62 -19.98
C LYS A 347 -9.61 10.65 -18.90
N THR A 348 -8.65 11.52 -19.13
CA THR A 348 -8.14 12.59 -18.25
C THR A 348 -7.25 12.15 -17.09
N SER A 349 -7.37 10.94 -16.56
CA SER A 349 -6.55 10.51 -15.42
C SER A 349 -5.07 10.33 -15.78
N ASN A 350 -4.18 10.91 -14.98
CA ASN A 350 -2.72 10.80 -15.14
C ASN A 350 -1.99 10.99 -13.82
N PHE A 351 -0.87 10.29 -13.66
CA PHE A 351 0.04 10.40 -12.54
C PHE A 351 1.48 10.54 -13.04
N GLU A 352 2.14 11.60 -12.64
CA GLU A 352 3.56 11.83 -12.89
C GLU A 352 4.31 11.85 -11.56
N ARG A 353 5.47 11.20 -11.49
CA ARG A 353 6.30 11.18 -10.30
C ARG A 353 7.77 11.27 -10.68
N PHE A 354 8.48 12.19 -10.03
CA PHE A 354 9.94 12.21 -9.95
C PHE A 354 10.37 11.78 -8.56
N THR A 355 11.37 10.93 -8.48
CA THR A 355 12.01 10.53 -7.24
C THR A 355 13.51 10.74 -7.34
N GLY A 356 14.12 11.18 -6.25
CA GLY A 356 15.55 11.25 -6.11
C GLY A 356 15.97 10.70 -4.76
N ALA A 357 17.04 9.92 -4.71
CA ALA A 357 17.56 9.40 -3.45
C ALA A 357 19.09 9.50 -3.44
N LEU A 358 19.61 9.86 -2.27
CA LEU A 358 21.06 9.89 -1.97
C LEU A 358 21.27 9.10 -0.67
N THR A 359 22.18 8.14 -0.69
CA THR A 359 22.65 7.43 0.50
C THR A 359 24.18 7.57 0.56
N LEU A 360 24.67 8.05 1.69
CA LEU A 360 26.09 8.11 2.03
C LEU A 360 26.33 7.27 3.28
N SER A 361 27.32 6.39 3.26
CA SER A 361 27.58 5.49 4.39
C SER A 361 29.08 5.51 4.78
N PRO A 362 29.63 6.66 5.18
CA PRO A 362 31.03 6.72 5.60
C PRO A 362 31.30 5.92 6.88
N SER A 363 32.50 5.36 6.96
CA SER A 363 33.01 4.69 8.14
C SER A 363 34.33 5.33 8.56
N PHE A 364 34.47 5.61 9.84
CA PHE A 364 35.60 6.29 10.43
C PHE A 364 36.18 5.48 11.60
N LEU A 365 37.35 5.85 12.07
CA LEU A 365 37.98 5.27 13.25
C LEU A 365 38.11 3.74 13.17
N ASN A 366 38.59 3.23 12.03
CA ASN A 366 38.70 1.78 11.78
C ASN A 366 37.39 1.02 11.99
N ASP A 367 36.28 1.53 11.41
CA ASP A 367 34.91 0.99 11.49
C ASP A 367 34.23 1.07 12.88
N HIS A 368 34.80 1.84 13.84
CA HIS A 368 34.15 2.09 15.11
C HIS A 368 33.04 3.10 15.01
N LEU A 369 33.16 4.07 14.14
CA LEU A 369 32.10 5.07 13.88
C LEU A 369 31.56 4.90 12.47
N LYS A 370 30.32 4.45 12.37
CA LYS A 370 29.58 4.36 11.11
C LYS A 370 28.48 5.41 11.08
N VAL A 371 28.41 6.14 9.98
CA VAL A 371 27.36 7.14 9.77
C VAL A 371 26.64 6.76 8.49
N THR A 372 25.32 6.76 8.50
CA THR A 372 24.50 6.59 7.30
C THR A 372 23.60 7.82 7.15
N LEU A 373 23.74 8.52 6.04
CA LEU A 373 22.91 9.67 5.69
C LEU A 373 22.03 9.29 4.51
N ASN A 374 20.73 9.43 4.69
CA ASN A 374 19.76 9.22 3.62
C ASN A 374 19.00 10.51 3.36
N ALA A 375 18.83 10.86 2.09
CA ALA A 375 17.97 11.92 1.64
C ALA A 375 17.14 11.42 0.46
N LYS A 376 15.82 11.48 0.59
CA LYS A 376 14.87 11.07 -0.45
C LYS A 376 13.94 12.23 -0.74
N GLY A 377 13.72 12.49 -2.01
CA GLY A 377 12.81 13.52 -2.46
C GLY A 377 11.85 12.98 -3.49
N MET A 378 10.62 13.44 -3.43
CA MET A 378 9.57 13.11 -4.39
C MET A 378 8.84 14.39 -4.83
N TRP A 379 8.53 14.46 -6.11
CA TRP A 379 7.59 15.41 -6.67
C TRP A 379 6.56 14.65 -7.50
N THR A 380 5.26 14.93 -7.27
CA THR A 380 4.18 14.31 -8.04
C THR A 380 3.24 15.35 -8.63
N LYS A 381 2.65 14.99 -9.76
CA LYS A 381 1.56 15.72 -10.38
C LYS A 381 0.48 14.72 -10.78
N ASN A 382 -0.69 14.88 -10.20
CA ASN A 382 -1.87 14.06 -10.46
C ASN A 382 -2.92 14.86 -11.22
N ARG A 383 -3.60 14.20 -12.14
CA ARG A 383 -4.89 14.59 -12.66
C ARG A 383 -5.87 13.46 -12.40
N TYR A 384 -6.90 13.74 -11.62
CA TYR A 384 -7.90 12.75 -11.26
C TYR A 384 -9.02 12.72 -12.30
N ALA A 385 -9.51 11.52 -12.65
CA ALA A 385 -10.78 11.37 -13.31
C ALA A 385 -11.91 11.42 -12.29
N ASP A 386 -13.02 12.05 -12.64
CA ASP A 386 -14.21 12.05 -11.80
C ASP A 386 -14.88 10.65 -11.84
N GLY A 387 -14.98 10.00 -10.69
CA GLY A 387 -15.60 8.66 -10.55
C GLY A 387 -17.09 8.63 -10.90
N GLU A 388 -17.79 9.77 -10.82
CA GLU A 388 -19.20 9.87 -11.24
C GLU A 388 -19.38 9.56 -12.74
N ALA A 389 -18.34 9.72 -13.56
CA ALA A 389 -18.39 9.34 -14.96
C ALA A 389 -18.62 7.83 -15.17
N ILE A 390 -18.12 6.97 -14.26
CA ILE A 390 -18.32 5.51 -14.31
C ILE A 390 -19.81 5.19 -14.09
N LYS A 391 -20.41 5.83 -13.06
CA LYS A 391 -21.83 5.69 -12.77
C LYS A 391 -22.69 6.22 -13.91
N ALA A 392 -22.35 7.42 -14.39
CA ALA A 392 -23.07 8.05 -15.51
C ALA A 392 -23.01 7.20 -16.79
N ALA A 393 -21.85 6.63 -17.13
CA ALA A 393 -21.68 5.78 -18.31
C ALA A 393 -22.52 4.50 -18.28
N ARG A 394 -22.86 4.02 -17.07
CA ARG A 394 -23.77 2.88 -16.89
C ARG A 394 -25.25 3.27 -17.06
N GLN A 395 -25.60 4.49 -16.68
CA GLN A 395 -26.98 4.95 -16.57
C GLN A 395 -27.44 5.84 -17.73
N PHE A 396 -26.51 6.43 -18.48
CA PHE A 396 -26.88 7.35 -19.55
C PHE A 396 -27.59 6.60 -20.70
N ASP A 397 -28.58 7.26 -21.31
CA ASP A 397 -29.35 6.72 -22.44
C ASP A 397 -28.42 6.37 -23.62
N PRO A 398 -28.33 5.09 -24.02
CA PRO A 398 -27.46 4.66 -25.14
C PRO A 398 -27.92 5.10 -26.50
N THR A 399 -29.13 5.65 -26.63
CA THR A 399 -29.66 6.15 -27.89
C THR A 399 -29.24 7.60 -28.16
N GLN A 400 -28.63 8.29 -27.22
CA GLN A 400 -28.17 9.66 -27.35
C GLN A 400 -26.71 9.76 -27.81
N PRO A 401 -26.34 10.79 -28.59
CA PRO A 401 -24.96 11.00 -29.02
C PRO A 401 -24.10 11.64 -27.91
N VAL A 402 -22.77 11.51 -28.02
CA VAL A 402 -21.82 12.20 -27.11
C VAL A 402 -21.91 13.72 -27.33
N TYR A 403 -21.92 14.16 -28.56
CA TYR A 403 -21.98 15.57 -28.95
C TYR A 403 -23.26 15.85 -29.76
N ALA A 404 -23.81 17.03 -29.58
CA ALA A 404 -24.97 17.45 -30.31
C ALA A 404 -24.88 18.95 -30.69
N SER A 405 -25.39 19.29 -31.89
CA SER A 405 -25.42 20.68 -32.36
C SER A 405 -26.37 21.51 -31.50
N GLY A 406 -25.98 22.75 -31.21
CA GLY A 406 -26.76 23.67 -30.39
C GLY A 406 -26.57 23.55 -28.88
N TYR A 407 -25.72 22.61 -28.41
CA TYR A 407 -25.41 22.43 -26.98
C TYR A 407 -24.14 23.20 -26.55
N ASP A 408 -23.93 24.40 -27.12
CA ASP A 408 -22.72 25.21 -26.86
C ASP A 408 -22.58 25.56 -25.38
N ASN A 409 -23.70 25.84 -24.67
CA ASN A 409 -23.74 26.08 -23.24
C ASN A 409 -23.28 24.89 -22.39
N PHE A 410 -23.22 23.70 -22.96
CA PHE A 410 -22.72 22.48 -22.37
C PHE A 410 -21.44 22.00 -23.06
N GLY A 411 -20.69 22.90 -23.73
CA GLY A 411 -19.45 22.57 -24.44
C GLY A 411 -19.65 21.64 -25.62
N GLY A 412 -20.80 21.66 -26.26
CA GLY A 412 -21.20 20.79 -27.37
C GLY A 412 -21.63 19.38 -26.95
N TYR A 413 -21.62 19.05 -25.64
CA TYR A 413 -22.03 17.74 -25.13
C TYR A 413 -23.55 17.66 -25.01
N TYR A 414 -24.15 16.58 -25.52
CA TYR A 414 -25.57 16.32 -25.31
C TYR A 414 -25.92 16.27 -23.82
N GLN A 415 -26.98 16.97 -23.42
CA GLN A 415 -27.50 16.97 -22.05
C GLN A 415 -29.04 16.97 -22.07
N TRP A 416 -29.68 16.31 -21.13
CA TRP A 416 -31.10 16.37 -20.92
C TRP A 416 -31.51 17.79 -20.46
N LEU A 417 -32.37 18.44 -21.23
CA LEU A 417 -32.89 19.78 -20.93
C LEU A 417 -34.33 19.70 -20.42
N ASP A 418 -34.77 20.71 -19.66
CA ASP A 418 -36.18 20.87 -19.34
C ASP A 418 -36.96 21.24 -20.58
N ASP A 419 -38.25 20.83 -20.62
CA ASP A 419 -39.12 21.14 -21.75
C ASP A 419 -39.26 22.64 -21.90
N GLY A 420 -39.20 23.12 -23.13
CA GLY A 420 -39.26 24.55 -23.44
C GLY A 420 -37.94 25.31 -23.30
N THR A 421 -36.86 24.65 -22.81
CA THR A 421 -35.53 25.25 -22.77
C THR A 421 -34.97 25.36 -24.19
N ALA A 422 -34.60 26.58 -24.59
CA ALA A 422 -33.94 26.79 -25.88
C ALA A 422 -32.53 26.20 -25.82
N LEU A 423 -32.09 25.49 -26.86
CA LEU A 423 -30.78 24.88 -26.99
C LEU A 423 -29.62 25.88 -26.76
N ASN A 424 -29.85 27.13 -27.25
CA ASN A 424 -28.88 28.23 -27.19
C ASN A 424 -29.13 29.18 -26.02
N ASP A 425 -29.88 28.77 -24.97
CA ASP A 425 -30.15 29.61 -23.83
C ASP A 425 -28.83 29.90 -23.09
N SER A 426 -28.39 31.15 -23.14
CA SER A 426 -27.18 31.62 -22.46
C SER A 426 -27.42 32.14 -21.05
N SER A 427 -28.68 32.05 -20.59
CA SER A 427 -29.04 32.50 -19.24
C SER A 427 -28.39 31.69 -18.14
N TRP A 428 -28.19 32.33 -17.00
CA TRP A 428 -27.73 31.70 -15.79
C TRP A 428 -28.75 31.89 -14.65
N PRO A 429 -29.04 30.90 -13.82
CA PRO A 429 -28.46 29.50 -13.85
C PRO A 429 -28.87 28.74 -15.11
N LYS A 430 -28.06 27.80 -15.53
CA LYS A 430 -28.40 26.97 -16.71
C LYS A 430 -29.70 26.21 -16.47
N THR A 431 -30.57 26.29 -17.46
CA THR A 431 -31.85 25.58 -17.46
C THR A 431 -31.62 24.17 -18.00
N TYR A 432 -31.47 23.20 -17.15
CA TYR A 432 -31.43 21.78 -17.50
C TYR A 432 -32.00 20.95 -16.37
N TYR A 433 -32.37 19.72 -16.69
CA TYR A 433 -32.95 18.85 -15.69
C TYR A 433 -31.86 18.36 -14.71
N SER A 434 -31.80 18.94 -13.52
CA SER A 434 -30.70 18.73 -12.56
C SER A 434 -30.59 17.28 -12.04
N LEU A 435 -31.72 16.53 -12.04
CA LEU A 435 -31.76 15.13 -11.63
C LEU A 435 -31.35 14.15 -12.74
N ALA A 436 -31.27 14.63 -14.00
CA ALA A 436 -30.89 13.78 -15.12
C ALA A 436 -29.43 13.32 -14.98
N THR A 437 -29.20 12.09 -15.43
CA THR A 437 -27.83 11.58 -15.61
C THR A 437 -27.07 12.54 -16.51
N LYS A 438 -25.91 12.96 -16.10
CA LYS A 438 -25.04 13.88 -16.83
C LYS A 438 -24.23 13.13 -17.87
N ASN A 439 -23.92 13.77 -18.98
CA ASN A 439 -23.08 13.16 -20.01
C ASN A 439 -21.72 12.74 -19.44
N PRO A 440 -21.36 11.46 -19.43
CA PRO A 440 -20.18 10.97 -18.72
C PRO A 440 -18.86 11.50 -19.31
N VAL A 441 -18.83 11.82 -20.62
CA VAL A 441 -17.63 12.39 -21.25
C VAL A 441 -17.45 13.86 -20.85
N SER A 442 -18.57 14.61 -20.72
CA SER A 442 -18.52 15.99 -20.25
C SER A 442 -18.06 16.09 -18.78
N ILE A 443 -18.47 15.14 -17.93
CA ILE A 443 -18.02 15.05 -16.54
C ILE A 443 -16.48 15.00 -16.48
N LEU A 444 -15.85 14.20 -17.35
CA LEU A 444 -14.40 14.02 -17.38
C LEU A 444 -13.67 15.24 -17.99
N ASN A 445 -14.19 15.77 -19.09
CA ASN A 445 -13.47 16.78 -19.88
C ASN A 445 -13.64 18.19 -19.32
N LEU A 446 -14.79 18.48 -18.72
CA LEU A 446 -15.14 19.81 -18.19
C LEU A 446 -14.85 19.96 -16.69
N LYS A 447 -14.20 18.98 -16.08
CA LYS A 447 -13.64 19.07 -14.74
C LYS A 447 -12.12 18.84 -14.77
N ASN A 448 -11.39 19.73 -14.15
CA ASN A 448 -9.94 19.63 -14.04
C ASN A 448 -9.53 19.55 -12.56
N ASP A 449 -9.50 18.35 -12.03
CA ASP A 449 -9.07 18.07 -10.66
C ASP A 449 -7.62 17.58 -10.68
N ARG A 450 -6.74 18.39 -10.13
CA ARG A 450 -5.29 18.15 -10.16
C ARG A 450 -4.65 18.41 -8.81
N ALA A 451 -3.64 17.59 -8.48
CA ALA A 451 -2.84 17.78 -7.29
C ALA A 451 -1.34 17.80 -7.64
N ILE A 452 -0.61 18.64 -6.92
CA ILE A 452 0.85 18.68 -6.96
C ILE A 452 1.34 18.46 -5.53
N SER A 453 2.26 17.51 -5.35
CA SER A 453 2.86 17.24 -4.06
C SER A 453 4.39 17.20 -4.13
N ARG A 454 4.97 17.50 -3.00
CA ARG A 454 6.42 17.40 -2.76
C ARG A 454 6.59 16.74 -1.39
N ASP A 455 7.52 15.82 -1.33
CA ASP A 455 7.83 15.10 -0.11
C ASP A 455 9.35 14.96 0.01
N PHE A 456 9.86 15.17 1.21
CA PHE A 456 11.28 15.03 1.53
C PHE A 456 11.43 14.25 2.83
N LEU A 457 12.14 13.14 2.76
CA LEU A 457 12.55 12.32 3.90
C LEU A 457 14.06 12.38 4.03
N GLY A 458 14.53 12.89 5.15
CA GLY A 458 15.93 12.89 5.55
C GLY A 458 16.17 12.03 6.78
N SER A 459 17.24 11.25 6.80
CA SER A 459 17.67 10.55 8.02
C SER A 459 19.17 10.55 8.17
N ALA A 460 19.61 10.64 9.42
CA ALA A 460 20.99 10.48 9.83
C ALA A 460 21.04 9.40 10.90
N ASP A 461 21.84 8.37 10.67
CA ASP A 461 22.03 7.23 11.53
C ASP A 461 23.51 7.17 11.91
N VAL A 462 23.81 7.13 13.22
CA VAL A 462 25.16 7.11 13.77
C VAL A 462 25.29 5.92 14.69
N ASP A 463 26.22 5.03 14.38
CA ASP A 463 26.57 3.86 15.20
C ASP A 463 28.03 3.98 15.65
N TYR A 464 28.25 3.99 16.94
CA TYR A 464 29.57 4.10 17.54
C TYR A 464 29.88 2.92 18.47
N LYS A 465 30.88 2.14 18.10
CA LYS A 465 31.48 1.11 18.97
C LYS A 465 32.54 1.74 19.86
N VAL A 466 32.47 1.50 21.15
CA VAL A 466 33.42 2.05 22.13
C VAL A 466 34.80 1.42 21.94
N HIS A 467 35.83 2.25 21.71
CA HIS A 467 37.20 1.77 21.60
C HIS A 467 37.69 1.09 22.87
N GLY A 468 38.24 -0.12 22.75
CA GLY A 468 38.71 -0.93 23.87
C GLY A 468 37.61 -1.57 24.72
N PHE A 469 36.35 -1.32 24.40
CA PHE A 469 35.18 -1.98 24.97
C PHE A 469 34.15 -2.25 23.86
N GLU A 470 34.52 -3.04 22.89
CA GLU A 470 33.86 -3.29 21.63
C GLU A 470 32.42 -3.85 21.77
N ASP A 471 32.11 -4.44 22.91
CA ASP A 471 30.81 -4.98 23.26
C ASP A 471 29.76 -3.88 23.48
N LEU A 472 30.18 -2.65 23.77
CA LEU A 472 29.29 -1.52 24.00
C LEU A 472 29.18 -0.64 22.74
N ARG A 473 27.94 -0.36 22.33
CA ARG A 473 27.60 0.52 21.20
C ARG A 473 26.63 1.61 21.60
N PHE A 474 26.75 2.76 20.99
CA PHE A 474 25.76 3.83 21.03
C PHE A 474 25.22 4.06 19.61
N HIS A 475 23.91 4.11 19.53
CA HIS A 475 23.23 4.30 18.28
C HIS A 475 22.29 5.50 18.38
N VAL A 476 22.32 6.40 17.37
CA VAL A 476 21.45 7.58 17.29
C VAL A 476 20.90 7.68 15.88
N THR A 477 19.58 7.74 15.75
CA THR A 477 18.88 8.01 14.49
C THR A 477 18.07 9.29 14.61
N ALA A 478 18.30 10.24 13.73
CA ALA A 478 17.49 11.43 13.56
C ALA A 478 16.78 11.38 12.21
N GLY A 479 15.48 11.65 12.19
CA GLY A 479 14.64 11.62 11.00
C GLY A 479 13.79 12.87 10.86
N VAL A 480 13.60 13.33 9.63
CA VAL A 480 12.70 14.43 9.27
C VAL A 480 11.90 14.06 8.03
N ASP A 481 10.58 14.23 8.08
CA ASP A 481 9.65 14.05 6.96
C ASP A 481 8.85 15.34 6.77
N VAL A 482 9.05 16.00 5.62
CA VAL A 482 8.35 17.25 5.26
C VAL A 482 7.64 17.06 3.93
N ALA A 483 6.31 17.02 4.01
CA ALA A 483 5.47 16.79 2.85
C ALA A 483 4.45 17.94 2.65
N LYS A 484 4.31 18.41 1.42
CA LYS A 484 3.35 19.44 1.03
C LYS A 484 2.58 18.99 -0.21
N GLY A 485 1.24 18.95 -0.09
CA GLY A 485 0.34 18.70 -1.19
C GLY A 485 -0.63 19.85 -1.42
N ARG A 486 -0.97 20.13 -2.68
CA ARG A 486 -2.01 21.07 -3.05
C ARG A 486 -2.86 20.47 -4.16
N GLN A 487 -4.14 20.33 -3.91
CA GLN A 487 -5.16 19.97 -4.89
C GLN A 487 -5.92 21.21 -5.33
N VAL A 488 -6.21 21.30 -6.60
CA VAL A 488 -7.04 22.34 -7.21
C VAL A 488 -8.11 21.65 -8.03
N THR A 489 -9.37 21.98 -7.75
CA THR A 489 -10.52 21.52 -8.52
C THR A 489 -11.10 22.70 -9.26
N ASP A 490 -11.24 22.55 -10.56
CA ASP A 490 -11.76 23.55 -11.48
C ASP A 490 -12.84 22.89 -12.35
N VAL A 491 -14.08 23.36 -12.25
CA VAL A 491 -15.22 22.89 -13.02
C VAL A 491 -15.62 23.98 -14.00
N ASP A 492 -15.51 23.65 -15.29
CA ASP A 492 -15.81 24.54 -16.38
C ASP A 492 -17.26 25.06 -16.29
N PRO A 493 -17.54 26.35 -16.63
CA PRO A 493 -18.90 26.85 -16.71
C PRO A 493 -19.83 26.04 -17.61
N ALA A 494 -19.30 25.41 -18.68
CA ALA A 494 -20.09 24.54 -19.57
C ALA A 494 -20.44 23.19 -18.92
N SER A 495 -19.84 22.81 -17.78
CA SER A 495 -20.11 21.53 -17.13
C SER A 495 -21.53 21.41 -16.61
N PRO A 496 -22.23 20.28 -16.88
CA PRO A 496 -23.53 20.02 -16.28
C PRO A 496 -23.45 19.74 -14.76
N GLN A 497 -22.24 19.64 -14.19
CA GLN A 497 -22.03 19.57 -12.76
C GLN A 497 -22.09 20.95 -12.09
N ALA A 498 -22.05 22.03 -12.87
CA ALA A 498 -22.13 23.40 -12.39
C ALA A 498 -23.36 24.11 -12.99
N ILE A 499 -24.36 24.39 -12.14
CA ILE A 499 -25.59 25.13 -12.54
C ILE A 499 -25.27 26.59 -12.84
N TYR A 500 -24.30 27.16 -12.11
CA TYR A 500 -23.83 28.52 -12.26
C TYR A 500 -22.47 28.53 -12.95
N TYR A 501 -21.80 29.65 -13.06
CA TYR A 501 -20.53 29.89 -13.80
C TYR A 501 -19.35 28.93 -13.51
N GLY A 502 -19.63 27.68 -13.21
CA GLY A 502 -18.62 26.72 -12.84
C GLY A 502 -18.26 26.79 -11.35
N SER A 503 -17.17 26.16 -10.97
CA SER A 503 -16.64 26.23 -9.61
C SER A 503 -15.14 26.10 -9.60
N TYR A 504 -14.52 26.74 -8.61
CA TYR A 504 -13.09 26.65 -8.36
C TYR A 504 -12.84 26.48 -6.87
N GLY A 505 -11.92 25.61 -6.53
CA GLY A 505 -11.53 25.40 -5.15
C GLY A 505 -10.12 24.85 -5.05
N TRP A 506 -9.50 25.01 -3.90
CA TRP A 506 -8.20 24.40 -3.63
C TRP A 506 -8.07 23.99 -2.16
N GLU A 507 -7.28 22.96 -1.95
CA GLU A 507 -6.87 22.51 -0.62
C GLU A 507 -5.36 22.29 -0.61
N SER A 508 -4.69 22.77 0.43
CA SER A 508 -3.25 22.58 0.63
C SER A 508 -2.99 21.98 1.99
N GLN A 509 -2.18 20.95 2.05
CA GLN A 509 -1.77 20.28 3.27
C GLN A 509 -0.25 20.35 3.39
N LEU A 510 0.23 20.59 4.61
CA LEU A 510 1.66 20.58 4.93
C LEU A 510 1.86 19.73 6.19
N LYS A 511 2.79 18.78 6.11
CA LYS A 511 3.27 17.95 7.23
C LYS A 511 4.71 18.31 7.54
N ARG A 512 5.04 18.26 8.83
CA ARG A 512 6.41 18.35 9.35
C ARG A 512 6.54 17.38 10.49
N ASN A 513 7.19 16.27 10.24
CA ASN A 513 7.39 15.23 11.23
C ASN A 513 8.87 15.15 11.55
N MET A 514 9.19 15.06 12.81
CA MET A 514 10.57 14.94 13.31
C MET A 514 10.63 13.78 14.29
N GLN A 515 11.73 13.07 14.27
CA GLN A 515 11.94 11.94 15.17
C GLN A 515 13.41 11.86 15.54
N LEU A 516 13.67 11.52 16.80
CA LEU A 516 14.98 11.22 17.34
C LEU A 516 14.89 9.93 18.14
N SER A 517 15.74 8.98 17.86
CA SER A 517 15.91 7.80 18.70
C SER A 517 17.37 7.62 19.08
N ALA A 518 17.64 7.26 20.34
CA ALA A 518 18.97 7.02 20.82
C ALA A 518 18.95 5.80 21.76
N TYR A 519 19.87 4.87 21.57
CA TYR A 519 20.00 3.72 22.46
C TYR A 519 21.45 3.30 22.66
N ALA A 520 21.69 2.70 23.82
CA ALA A 520 22.92 1.98 24.13
C ALA A 520 22.65 0.48 24.00
N GLN A 521 23.58 -0.26 23.44
CA GLN A 521 23.52 -1.72 23.29
C GLN A 521 24.82 -2.33 23.78
N TYR A 522 24.70 -3.30 24.67
CA TYR A 522 25.79 -4.14 25.11
C TYR A 522 25.62 -5.55 24.55
N TYR A 523 26.62 -6.03 23.82
CA TYR A 523 26.62 -7.29 23.08
C TYR A 523 27.83 -8.09 23.52
N HIS A 524 27.65 -9.29 24.08
CA HIS A 524 28.71 -10.09 24.56
C HIS A 524 28.62 -11.55 24.11
N ASP A 525 29.69 -12.02 23.48
CA ASP A 525 29.90 -13.43 23.13
C ASP A 525 30.72 -14.08 24.20
N PHE A 526 30.12 -15.01 24.93
CA PHE A 526 30.87 -15.79 25.93
C PHE A 526 31.77 -16.81 25.23
N ASN A 527 33.08 -16.79 25.54
CA ASN A 527 34.05 -17.78 25.05
C ASN A 527 33.95 -19.12 25.81
N ASP A 528 32.73 -19.55 26.13
CA ASP A 528 32.47 -20.82 26.79
C ASP A 528 32.25 -21.95 25.77
N LYS A 529 32.27 -23.21 26.22
CA LYS A 529 32.02 -24.38 25.38
C LYS A 529 30.60 -24.38 24.78
N ALA A 530 29.68 -23.67 25.42
CA ALA A 530 28.28 -23.58 25.01
C ALA A 530 28.02 -22.43 24.03
N LYS A 531 29.01 -21.56 23.78
CA LYS A 531 28.90 -20.39 22.86
C LYS A 531 27.64 -19.58 23.16
N ASN A 532 27.50 -19.23 24.45
CA ASN A 532 26.37 -18.38 24.87
C ASN A 532 26.59 -16.97 24.36
N HIS A 533 25.47 -16.30 24.02
CA HIS A 533 25.47 -14.93 23.55
C HIS A 533 24.39 -14.11 24.28
N PHE A 534 24.73 -12.90 24.67
CA PHE A 534 23.83 -11.97 25.36
C PHE A 534 23.89 -10.60 24.73
N ASP A 535 22.69 -10.01 24.47
CA ASP A 535 22.50 -8.70 23.88
C ASP A 535 21.43 -7.95 24.66
N ILE A 536 21.78 -6.83 25.26
CA ILE A 536 20.84 -5.95 25.98
C ILE A 536 20.91 -4.55 25.40
N MET A 537 19.76 -3.93 25.21
CA MET A 537 19.68 -2.54 24.80
C MET A 537 18.68 -1.78 25.65
N ALA A 538 18.96 -0.48 25.83
CA ALA A 538 18.04 0.48 26.44
C ALA A 538 18.10 1.79 25.67
N GLY A 539 16.96 2.44 25.46
CA GLY A 539 16.89 3.62 24.64
C GLY A 539 15.71 4.53 24.91
N TYR A 540 15.80 5.65 24.22
CA TYR A 540 14.84 6.75 24.25
C TYR A 540 14.43 7.09 22.84
N GLU A 541 13.15 7.42 22.62
CA GLU A 541 12.64 7.95 21.36
C GLU A 541 11.77 9.17 21.63
N TRP A 542 11.88 10.16 20.77
CA TRP A 542 11.02 11.33 20.70
C TRP A 542 10.53 11.53 19.28
N ALA A 543 9.23 11.79 19.11
CA ALA A 543 8.65 12.13 17.84
C ALA A 543 7.65 13.28 17.97
N HIS A 544 7.65 14.17 16.98
CA HIS A 544 6.73 15.29 16.84
C HIS A 544 6.09 15.27 15.47
N PHE A 545 4.78 15.29 15.44
CA PHE A 545 3.96 15.30 14.22
C PHE A 545 3.16 16.59 14.17
N TRP A 546 3.32 17.35 13.10
CA TRP A 546 2.63 18.60 12.88
C TRP A 546 1.98 18.62 11.49
N HIS A 547 0.68 18.95 11.45
CA HIS A 547 -0.13 18.99 10.24
C HIS A 547 -0.83 20.32 10.12
N ASN A 548 -0.94 20.82 8.89
CA ASN A 548 -1.66 22.03 8.56
C ASN A 548 -2.49 21.81 7.30
N THR A 549 -3.77 22.15 7.37
CA THR A 549 -4.68 22.14 6.23
C THR A 549 -5.19 23.56 5.98
N LYS A 550 -5.15 23.99 4.72
CA LYS A 550 -5.75 25.23 4.25
C LYS A 550 -6.59 24.92 3.03
N ASN A 551 -7.80 25.45 2.98
CA ASN A 551 -8.67 25.32 1.81
C ASN A 551 -9.42 26.61 1.51
N ALA A 552 -9.82 26.76 0.26
CA ALA A 552 -10.78 27.78 -0.17
C ALA A 552 -11.63 27.22 -1.32
N TYR A 553 -12.89 27.53 -1.26
CA TYR A 553 -13.88 27.09 -2.24
C TYR A 553 -14.71 28.27 -2.70
N TRP A 554 -15.00 28.37 -3.98
CA TRP A 554 -16.00 29.29 -4.51
C TRP A 554 -16.66 28.74 -5.76
N SER A 555 -17.90 29.11 -6.00
CA SER A 555 -18.61 28.82 -7.24
C SER A 555 -18.89 30.11 -8.00
N TYR A 556 -19.03 30.07 -9.31
CA TYR A 556 -19.23 31.23 -10.15
C TYR A 556 -20.76 31.45 -10.38
N TYR A 557 -21.29 32.55 -9.83
CA TYR A 557 -22.71 32.91 -9.99
C TYR A 557 -22.87 34.03 -11.02
N PRO A 558 -24.00 34.05 -11.75
CA PRO A 558 -24.28 35.17 -12.60
C PRO A 558 -24.44 36.43 -11.79
N SER A 559 -23.88 37.49 -12.27
CA SER A 559 -24.23 38.84 -11.80
C SER A 559 -25.64 39.18 -12.35
N THR A 560 -26.64 39.23 -11.46
CA THR A 560 -28.01 39.58 -11.84
C THR A 560 -28.13 41.02 -12.33
N ASN A 561 -27.10 41.85 -12.15
CA ASN A 561 -27.10 43.29 -12.54
C ASN A 561 -25.85 43.72 -13.29
N GLY A 562 -25.11 42.79 -13.91
CA GLY A 562 -23.82 43.13 -14.53
C GLY A 562 -22.70 43.40 -13.51
N ASP A 563 -22.95 43.21 -12.21
CA ASP A 563 -21.97 43.43 -11.17
C ASP A 563 -21.16 42.16 -10.89
N ALA A 564 -20.00 42.08 -11.50
CA ALA A 564 -19.03 40.97 -11.29
C ALA A 564 -18.59 40.81 -9.82
N THR A 565 -18.81 41.84 -8.98
CA THR A 565 -18.48 41.80 -7.55
C THR A 565 -19.44 40.96 -6.74
N LEU A 566 -20.70 40.84 -7.14
CA LEU A 566 -21.67 39.91 -6.53
C LEU A 566 -21.32 38.46 -6.77
N ALA A 567 -20.82 38.13 -7.95
CA ALA A 567 -20.28 36.83 -8.28
C ALA A 567 -19.07 36.50 -7.39
N SER A 568 -18.24 37.46 -7.03
CA SER A 568 -17.07 37.26 -6.17
C SER A 568 -17.43 37.24 -4.66
N LYS A 569 -18.47 37.90 -4.22
CA LYS A 569 -18.83 37.97 -2.78
C LYS A 569 -19.55 36.77 -2.23
N GLN A 570 -20.27 36.01 -3.02
CA GLN A 570 -20.95 34.78 -2.56
C GLN A 570 -20.04 33.56 -2.34
N ARG A 571 -18.74 33.72 -2.45
CA ARG A 571 -17.78 32.63 -2.55
C ARG A 571 -16.64 32.64 -1.62
N ASN A 572 -16.42 33.74 -0.97
CA ASN A 572 -15.34 33.87 -0.01
C ASN A 572 -15.75 33.24 1.30
N TYR A 573 -15.75 31.90 1.34
CA TYR A 573 -15.31 31.31 2.57
C TYR A 573 -13.87 31.77 2.75
N ALA A 574 -13.59 32.57 3.78
CA ALA A 574 -12.22 32.87 4.18
C ALA A 574 -11.45 31.54 4.20
N PRO A 575 -10.20 31.49 3.71
CA PRO A 575 -9.46 30.24 3.70
C PRO A 575 -9.50 29.61 5.06
N TYR A 576 -10.10 28.43 5.16
CA TYR A 576 -10.10 27.67 6.39
C TYR A 576 -8.69 27.23 6.68
N TYR A 577 -8.22 27.50 7.88
CA TYR A 577 -6.91 27.15 8.36
C TYR A 577 -7.07 26.29 9.61
N TYR A 578 -6.48 25.10 9.57
CA TYR A 578 -6.47 24.19 10.69
C TYR A 578 -5.10 23.54 10.82
N ALA A 579 -4.51 23.62 12.00
CA ALA A 579 -3.26 22.97 12.32
C ALA A 579 -3.42 22.11 13.58
N THR A 580 -2.84 20.93 13.55
CA THR A 580 -2.78 20.01 14.68
C THR A 580 -1.37 19.51 14.89
N GLU A 581 -1.07 19.14 16.11
CA GLU A 581 0.20 18.50 16.45
C GLU A 581 0.03 17.48 17.57
N ASN A 582 0.90 16.52 17.58
CA ASN A 582 1.01 15.56 18.66
C ASN A 582 2.47 15.15 18.89
N TYR A 583 2.74 14.72 20.10
CA TYR A 583 4.06 14.29 20.57
C TYR A 583 4.00 12.86 21.07
N LEU A 584 5.06 12.12 20.80
CA LEU A 584 5.30 10.79 21.36
C LEU A 584 6.69 10.77 22.00
N VAL A 585 6.75 10.33 23.25
CA VAL A 585 7.99 10.13 24.00
C VAL A 585 8.02 8.70 24.50
N SER A 586 9.12 8.00 24.30
CA SER A 586 9.18 6.58 24.64
C SER A 586 10.50 6.19 25.29
N PHE A 587 10.41 5.29 26.25
CA PHE A 587 11.56 4.58 26.83
C PHE A 587 11.40 3.09 26.53
N PHE A 588 12.47 2.45 26.08
CA PHE A 588 12.41 1.03 25.74
C PHE A 588 13.67 0.28 26.14
N GLY A 589 13.48 -1.01 26.38
CA GLY A 589 14.57 -1.94 26.62
C GLY A 589 14.27 -3.29 25.99
N ARG A 590 15.32 -3.98 25.53
CA ARG A 590 15.25 -5.35 25.01
C ARG A 590 16.45 -6.13 25.47
N ALA A 591 16.23 -7.36 25.87
CA ALA A 591 17.27 -8.32 26.19
C ALA A 591 17.06 -9.58 25.33
N ASN A 592 18.11 -10.02 24.66
CA ASN A 592 18.18 -11.27 23.93
C ASN A 592 19.23 -12.16 24.56
N TRP A 593 18.90 -13.41 24.79
CA TRP A 593 19.83 -14.42 25.28
C TRP A 593 19.78 -15.64 24.40
N SER A 594 20.91 -15.98 23.78
CA SER A 594 21.13 -17.15 22.95
C SER A 594 22.02 -18.14 23.72
N LEU A 595 21.49 -19.33 23.93
CA LEU A 595 22.13 -20.38 24.72
C LEU A 595 22.51 -21.55 23.80
N MET A 596 23.63 -22.20 24.09
CA MET A 596 24.11 -23.41 23.42
C MET A 596 24.19 -23.27 21.89
N ASP A 597 24.93 -22.24 21.45
CA ASP A 597 25.12 -21.91 20.01
C ASP A 597 23.79 -21.64 19.29
N GLY A 598 22.85 -20.94 19.94
CA GLY A 598 21.54 -20.61 19.40
C GLY A 598 20.50 -21.71 19.44
N ARG A 599 20.72 -22.78 20.19
CA ARG A 599 19.73 -23.86 20.35
C ARG A 599 18.48 -23.37 21.06
N TYR A 600 18.66 -22.58 22.13
CA TYR A 600 17.57 -21.93 22.86
C TYR A 600 17.80 -20.44 22.84
N MET A 601 16.76 -19.69 22.48
CA MET A 601 16.83 -18.24 22.38
C MET A 601 15.64 -17.64 23.16
N VAL A 602 15.93 -16.60 23.94
CA VAL A 602 14.94 -15.87 24.72
C VAL A 602 15.05 -14.39 24.38
N THR A 603 13.93 -13.76 24.13
CA THR A 603 13.83 -12.30 23.93
C THR A 603 12.81 -11.74 24.91
N ALA A 604 13.19 -10.70 25.64
CA ALA A 604 12.26 -9.91 26.45
C ALA A 604 12.36 -8.45 26.05
N THR A 605 11.21 -7.79 25.85
CA THR A 605 11.15 -6.36 25.49
C THR A 605 10.14 -5.68 26.40
N VAL A 606 10.48 -4.46 26.82
CA VAL A 606 9.55 -3.55 27.47
C VAL A 606 9.67 -2.19 26.85
N ARG A 607 8.53 -1.57 26.55
CA ARG A 607 8.46 -0.20 26.05
C ARG A 607 7.38 0.56 26.82
N ASN A 608 7.68 1.79 27.18
CA ASN A 608 6.74 2.71 27.80
C ASN A 608 6.59 3.95 26.91
N ASP A 609 5.38 4.15 26.38
CA ASP A 609 5.05 5.24 25.45
C ASP A 609 4.21 6.29 26.17
N GLY A 610 4.58 7.58 26.02
CA GLY A 610 3.81 8.72 26.42
C GLY A 610 3.33 9.52 25.21
N SER A 611 2.00 9.62 25.03
CA SER A 611 1.38 10.33 23.91
C SER A 611 0.56 11.53 24.39
N SER A 612 0.67 12.64 23.68
CA SER A 612 -0.15 13.83 23.91
C SER A 612 -1.63 13.68 23.48
N ARG A 613 -2.00 12.57 22.83
CA ARG A 613 -3.39 12.30 22.35
C ARG A 613 -4.33 11.83 23.44
N PHE A 614 -3.80 11.45 24.63
CA PHE A 614 -4.55 10.89 25.74
C PHE A 614 -4.32 11.70 27.02
N LYS A 615 -5.27 11.70 27.91
CA LYS A 615 -5.12 12.29 29.24
C LYS A 615 -4.14 11.49 30.09
N GLU A 616 -4.27 10.17 30.08
CA GLU A 616 -3.28 9.27 30.65
C GLU A 616 -2.22 9.00 29.58
N HIS A 617 -1.20 9.87 29.59
CA HIS A 617 -0.20 9.89 28.51
C HIS A 617 0.54 8.56 28.37
N TRP A 618 0.82 7.87 29.49
CA TRP A 618 1.76 6.75 29.54
C TRP A 618 1.06 5.40 29.50
N ALA A 619 1.61 4.50 28.66
CA ALA A 619 1.22 3.09 28.61
C ALA A 619 2.46 2.20 28.41
N THR A 620 2.45 1.02 29.07
CA THR A 620 3.57 0.07 29.04
C THR A 620 3.21 -1.16 28.22
N PHE A 621 4.12 -1.55 27.34
CA PHE A 621 3.96 -2.64 26.37
C PHE A 621 5.08 -3.68 26.55
N PRO A 622 4.86 -4.72 27.37
CA PRO A 622 5.79 -5.84 27.55
C PRO A 622 5.63 -6.89 26.44
N SER A 623 6.72 -7.59 26.15
CA SER A 623 6.69 -8.79 25.30
C SER A 623 7.77 -9.79 25.70
N PHE A 624 7.49 -11.06 25.40
CA PHE A 624 8.39 -12.18 25.64
C PHE A 624 8.32 -13.15 24.44
N ALA A 625 9.47 -13.67 24.02
CA ALA A 625 9.57 -14.71 23.02
C ALA A 625 10.62 -15.76 23.38
N PHE A 626 10.32 -16.99 22.98
CA PHE A 626 11.19 -18.14 23.13
C PHE A 626 11.30 -18.87 21.80
N ALA A 627 12.49 -19.26 21.40
CA ALA A 627 12.70 -20.15 20.26
C ALA A 627 13.62 -21.31 20.62
N TRP A 628 13.29 -22.48 20.07
CA TRP A 628 14.04 -23.73 20.27
C TRP A 628 14.34 -24.35 18.90
N ARG A 629 15.66 -24.49 18.61
CA ARG A 629 16.14 -25.18 17.42
C ARG A 629 16.24 -26.68 17.72
N ILE A 630 15.16 -27.38 17.42
CA ILE A 630 14.97 -28.80 17.72
C ILE A 630 15.95 -29.66 16.93
N ASN A 631 16.28 -29.25 15.69
CA ASN A 631 17.26 -29.94 14.87
C ASN A 631 18.67 -30.00 15.46
N GLU A 632 18.99 -29.10 16.43
CA GLU A 632 20.26 -29.09 17.14
C GLU A 632 20.31 -30.08 18.30
N GLU A 633 19.21 -30.76 18.64
CA GLU A 633 19.19 -31.82 19.63
C GLU A 633 19.82 -33.10 19.11
N ASN A 634 20.52 -33.84 19.98
CA ASN A 634 21.26 -35.05 19.59
C ASN A 634 20.41 -36.11 18.86
N LEU A 635 19.12 -36.18 19.23
CA LEU A 635 18.15 -37.09 18.63
C LEU A 635 17.85 -36.75 17.17
N PHE A 636 17.84 -35.48 16.81
CA PHE A 636 17.46 -34.99 15.49
C PHE A 636 18.66 -34.72 14.56
N LYS A 637 19.87 -34.53 15.12
CA LYS A 637 21.12 -34.31 14.33
C LYS A 637 21.47 -35.45 13.39
N GLN A 638 20.97 -36.66 13.67
CA GLN A 638 21.23 -37.86 12.85
C GLN A 638 20.24 -38.02 11.68
N ILE A 639 19.29 -37.10 11.53
CA ILE A 639 18.23 -37.16 10.51
C ILE A 639 18.70 -36.37 9.28
N ASP A 640 19.33 -37.03 8.30
CA ASP A 640 19.95 -36.40 7.14
C ASP A 640 18.97 -35.56 6.25
N TRP A 641 17.71 -35.93 6.19
CA TRP A 641 16.73 -35.21 5.39
C TRP A 641 16.15 -33.97 6.10
N LEU A 642 16.29 -33.86 7.44
CA LEU A 642 15.83 -32.74 8.24
C LEU A 642 16.95 -31.70 8.36
N SER A 643 16.82 -30.59 7.69
CA SER A 643 17.84 -29.54 7.64
C SER A 643 17.60 -28.41 8.64
N ASP A 644 16.37 -28.19 9.06
CA ASP A 644 15.96 -27.20 10.06
C ASP A 644 14.64 -27.60 10.70
N LEU A 645 14.54 -27.38 12.02
CA LEU A 645 13.29 -27.53 12.77
C LEU A 645 13.37 -26.61 13.99
N LYS A 646 12.58 -25.51 13.96
CA LYS A 646 12.59 -24.51 15.03
C LYS A 646 11.17 -24.21 15.50
N LEU A 647 10.93 -24.37 16.80
CA LEU A 647 9.71 -23.95 17.46
C LEU A 647 9.87 -22.52 17.97
N ARG A 648 8.84 -21.67 17.75
CA ARG A 648 8.77 -20.30 18.23
C ARG A 648 7.51 -20.08 19.05
N LEU A 649 7.65 -19.50 20.23
CA LEU A 649 6.54 -19.14 21.12
C LEU A 649 6.69 -17.65 21.42
N SER A 650 5.64 -16.87 21.27
CA SER A 650 5.68 -15.46 21.63
C SER A 650 4.37 -14.97 22.23
N TRP A 651 4.53 -14.02 23.16
CA TRP A 651 3.47 -13.25 23.77
C TRP A 651 3.88 -11.78 23.85
N GLY A 652 2.92 -10.87 23.72
CA GLY A 652 3.21 -9.46 23.96
C GLY A 652 1.97 -8.58 23.83
N MET A 653 2.15 -7.35 24.31
CA MET A 653 1.14 -6.30 24.25
C MET A 653 1.65 -5.15 23.37
N THR A 654 0.74 -4.57 22.61
CA THR A 654 0.99 -3.36 21.78
C THR A 654 -0.19 -2.41 21.92
N GLY A 655 0.06 -1.11 21.76
CA GLY A 655 -0.95 -0.08 21.78
C GLY A 655 -1.38 0.39 20.39
N GLN A 656 -2.47 1.15 20.32
CA GLN A 656 -2.93 1.82 19.11
C GLN A 656 -3.34 3.27 19.41
N GLN A 657 -2.85 4.20 18.59
CA GLN A 657 -3.20 5.61 18.64
C GLN A 657 -3.40 6.24 17.25
N GLU A 658 -3.07 5.52 16.17
CA GLU A 658 -3.13 6.05 14.82
C GLU A 658 -4.57 6.14 14.33
N GLY A 659 -4.90 7.24 13.64
CA GLY A 659 -6.25 7.47 13.10
C GLY A 659 -7.24 8.08 14.08
N ILE A 660 -6.81 8.40 15.32
CA ILE A 660 -7.58 9.21 16.27
C ILE A 660 -7.15 10.67 16.23
N GLY A 661 -8.08 11.58 16.54
CA GLY A 661 -7.79 13.01 16.54
C GLY A 661 -6.86 13.40 17.69
N ASP A 662 -6.06 14.45 17.48
CA ASP A 662 -5.04 14.89 18.42
C ASP A 662 -5.61 15.49 19.72
N TYR A 663 -6.90 15.91 19.70
CA TYR A 663 -7.53 16.66 20.80
C TYR A 663 -8.87 16.05 21.25
N ASN A 664 -9.10 14.77 21.06
CA ASN A 664 -10.40 14.12 21.34
C ASN A 664 -10.75 14.07 22.84
N TYR A 665 -9.78 14.20 23.73
CA TYR A 665 -10.02 14.25 25.19
C TYR A 665 -10.14 15.68 25.74
N PHE A 666 -9.97 16.71 24.90
CA PHE A 666 -10.12 18.11 25.27
C PHE A 666 -11.53 18.63 25.00
N ALA A 667 -12.02 19.50 25.88
CA ALA A 667 -13.16 20.34 25.61
C ALA A 667 -12.75 21.45 24.62
N ILE A 668 -13.09 21.29 23.35
CA ILE A 668 -12.80 22.28 22.31
C ILE A 668 -14.09 22.76 21.63
N TYR A 669 -14.01 23.94 21.01
CA TYR A 669 -15.08 24.48 20.18
C TYR A 669 -14.70 24.40 18.70
N GLU A 670 -15.64 23.96 17.89
CA GLU A 670 -15.55 24.06 16.44
C GLU A 670 -16.18 25.39 16.00
N MET A 671 -15.42 26.17 15.26
CA MET A 671 -15.91 27.42 14.67
C MET A 671 -16.50 27.14 13.30
N ASN A 672 -17.76 27.44 13.10
CA ASN A 672 -18.42 27.33 11.82
C ASN A 672 -18.77 28.74 11.29
N LYS A 673 -18.39 29.02 10.05
CA LYS A 673 -18.75 30.28 9.34
C LYS A 673 -19.68 29.93 8.19
N GLY A 674 -20.92 30.31 8.28
CA GLY A 674 -21.88 30.12 7.20
C GLY A 674 -23.33 30.32 7.64
N ASN A 675 -24.26 30.31 6.70
CA ASN A 675 -25.69 30.49 6.91
C ASN A 675 -26.35 29.39 7.78
N GLU A 676 -25.61 28.41 8.20
CA GLU A 676 -26.08 27.33 9.08
C GLU A 676 -26.00 27.68 10.56
N SER A 677 -25.48 28.85 10.88
CA SER A 677 -25.32 29.28 12.28
C SER A 677 -26.60 30.01 12.76
N TYR A 678 -27.48 29.26 13.42
CA TYR A 678 -28.72 29.84 13.97
C TYR A 678 -28.46 30.81 15.13
N TYR A 679 -27.32 30.75 15.79
CA TYR A 679 -26.95 31.62 16.92
C TYR A 679 -25.48 32.06 16.78
N PRO A 680 -25.20 33.13 16.04
CA PRO A 680 -23.84 33.66 15.96
C PRO A 680 -23.46 34.25 17.32
N ILE A 681 -22.48 33.64 17.99
CA ILE A 681 -21.93 34.10 19.26
C ILE A 681 -20.98 35.27 19.03
N ALA A 682 -20.24 35.25 17.92
CA ALA A 682 -19.38 36.35 17.50
C ALA A 682 -20.13 37.25 16.50
N GLY A 683 -19.95 38.56 16.61
CA GLY A 683 -20.62 39.55 15.76
C GLY A 683 -20.28 39.48 14.26
N ASP A 684 -19.38 38.57 13.87
CA ASP A 684 -18.96 38.31 12.48
C ASP A 684 -19.79 37.19 11.80
N GLY A 685 -20.86 36.71 12.42
CA GLY A 685 -21.73 35.62 11.94
C GLY A 685 -21.13 34.22 12.16
N SER A 686 -20.04 34.09 12.88
CA SER A 686 -19.49 32.80 13.26
C SER A 686 -20.17 32.18 14.47
N LEU A 687 -20.38 30.86 14.44
CA LEU A 687 -20.90 30.09 15.59
C LEU A 687 -19.78 29.22 16.13
N ALA A 688 -19.53 29.33 17.43
CA ALA A 688 -18.72 28.37 18.17
C ALA A 688 -19.63 27.25 18.70
N ARG A 689 -19.43 26.03 18.25
CA ARG A 689 -20.15 24.85 18.71
C ARG A 689 -19.23 23.94 19.51
N PRO A 690 -19.60 23.55 20.74
CA PRO A 690 -18.78 22.65 21.50
C PRO A 690 -18.74 21.26 20.82
N LYS A 691 -17.56 20.65 20.78
CA LYS A 691 -17.34 19.29 20.29
C LYS A 691 -17.56 18.29 21.41
N ALA A 692 -18.16 17.15 21.12
CA ALA A 692 -18.22 16.07 22.08
C ALA A 692 -16.79 15.54 22.37
N TYR A 693 -16.53 15.24 23.63
CA TYR A 693 -15.24 14.72 24.07
C TYR A 693 -15.41 13.70 25.20
N ASP A 694 -14.45 12.80 25.31
CA ASP A 694 -14.32 11.89 26.46
C ASP A 694 -13.04 12.23 27.23
N PRO A 695 -13.15 12.79 28.45
CA PRO A 695 -11.98 13.17 29.24
C PRO A 695 -11.18 11.96 29.71
N ASN A 696 -11.71 10.74 29.63
CA ASN A 696 -11.06 9.50 30.07
C ASN A 696 -10.57 8.64 28.90
N LEU A 697 -10.46 9.23 27.70
CA LEU A 697 -9.97 8.54 26.51
C LEU A 697 -8.57 7.96 26.74
N LYS A 698 -8.42 6.67 26.50
CA LYS A 698 -7.16 5.92 26.69
C LYS A 698 -6.80 5.07 25.47
N TRP A 699 -5.66 4.42 25.56
CA TRP A 699 -5.11 3.54 24.53
C TRP A 699 -6.00 2.34 24.25
N GLU A 700 -6.16 1.96 22.97
CA GLU A 700 -6.51 0.60 22.64
C GLU A 700 -5.31 -0.31 22.88
N THR A 701 -5.54 -1.49 23.47
CA THR A 701 -4.46 -2.44 23.75
C THR A 701 -4.72 -3.78 23.10
N THR A 702 -3.73 -4.27 22.36
CA THR A 702 -3.77 -5.58 21.71
C THR A 702 -2.80 -6.54 22.38
N THR A 703 -3.33 -7.63 22.94
CA THR A 703 -2.54 -8.75 23.44
C THR A 703 -2.50 -9.85 22.39
N SER A 704 -1.31 -10.33 22.07
CA SER A 704 -1.07 -11.34 21.04
C SER A 704 -0.33 -12.55 21.59
N TYR A 705 -0.74 -13.73 21.14
CA TYR A 705 -0.06 -15.01 21.34
C TYR A 705 0.27 -15.60 19.97
N ASN A 706 1.45 -16.15 19.80
CA ASN A 706 1.86 -16.79 18.57
C ASN A 706 2.64 -18.08 18.85
N VAL A 707 2.33 -19.13 18.11
CA VAL A 707 3.05 -20.41 18.07
C VAL A 707 3.47 -20.63 16.62
N GLY A 708 4.77 -20.73 16.38
CA GLY A 708 5.33 -20.89 15.04
C GLY A 708 6.25 -22.10 14.97
N LEU A 709 6.24 -22.77 13.83
CA LEU A 709 7.16 -23.86 13.50
C LEU A 709 7.81 -23.55 12.16
N ASP A 710 9.13 -23.33 12.18
CA ASP A 710 9.94 -23.23 10.97
C ASP A 710 10.58 -24.59 10.68
N TRP A 711 10.59 -25.00 9.45
CA TRP A 711 11.14 -26.28 9.04
C TRP A 711 11.82 -26.22 7.68
N GLY A 712 12.83 -27.07 7.51
CA GLY A 712 13.55 -27.23 6.26
C GLY A 712 13.94 -28.68 6.06
N ILE A 713 13.70 -29.19 4.86
CA ILE A 713 14.01 -30.56 4.48
C ILE A 713 14.75 -30.60 3.13
N LEU A 714 15.26 -31.80 2.78
CA LEU A 714 15.98 -32.03 1.54
C LEU A 714 17.17 -31.06 1.34
N LYS A 715 17.96 -30.85 2.38
CA LYS A 715 19.06 -29.89 2.41
C LYS A 715 18.60 -28.47 2.04
N GLN A 716 17.56 -27.98 2.71
CA GLN A 716 16.96 -26.65 2.52
C GLN A 716 16.30 -26.43 1.15
N ARG A 717 16.15 -27.45 0.30
CA ARG A 717 15.46 -27.30 -0.98
C ARG A 717 13.95 -27.07 -0.81
N LEU A 718 13.38 -27.61 0.26
CA LEU A 718 11.99 -27.32 0.64
C LEU A 718 11.99 -26.79 2.07
N THR A 719 11.58 -25.54 2.21
CA THR A 719 11.49 -24.85 3.49
C THR A 719 10.09 -24.28 3.68
N GLY A 720 9.70 -24.11 4.93
CA GLY A 720 8.41 -23.53 5.24
C GLY A 720 8.28 -23.05 6.67
N SER A 721 7.20 -22.35 6.92
CA SER A 721 6.77 -21.98 8.27
C SER A 721 5.26 -22.17 8.42
N ILE A 722 4.85 -22.52 9.61
CA ILE A 722 3.44 -22.55 10.02
C ILE A 722 3.34 -21.74 11.30
N ASP A 723 2.50 -20.71 11.31
CA ASP A 723 2.22 -19.87 12.47
C ASP A 723 0.74 -19.95 12.82
N TRP A 724 0.44 -20.23 14.07
CA TRP A 724 -0.87 -20.01 14.67
C TRP A 724 -0.81 -18.76 15.54
N TYR A 725 -1.85 -17.92 15.48
CA TYR A 725 -1.92 -16.71 16.28
C TYR A 725 -3.32 -16.47 16.85
N TYR A 726 -3.33 -15.82 18.02
CA TYR A 726 -4.52 -15.27 18.65
C TYR A 726 -4.21 -13.85 19.12
N ARG A 727 -5.02 -12.87 18.69
CA ARG A 727 -4.86 -11.45 19.01
C ARG A 727 -6.18 -10.93 19.56
N LYS A 728 -6.16 -10.41 20.80
CA LYS A 728 -7.33 -9.78 21.42
C LYS A 728 -7.06 -8.31 21.64
N THR A 729 -7.95 -7.45 21.12
CA THR A 729 -7.92 -5.99 21.36
C THR A 729 -9.02 -5.65 22.35
N ASN A 730 -8.65 -4.95 23.41
CA ASN A 730 -9.54 -4.39 24.42
C ASN A 730 -9.53 -2.86 24.33
N ASP A 731 -10.51 -2.23 24.99
CA ASP A 731 -10.66 -0.79 25.05
C ASP A 731 -10.76 -0.16 23.64
N LEU A 732 -11.49 -0.83 22.73
CA LEU A 732 -11.66 -0.36 21.36
C LEU A 732 -12.28 1.03 21.33
N LEU A 733 -11.70 1.92 20.54
CA LEU A 733 -12.24 3.23 20.25
C LEU A 733 -13.48 3.10 19.34
N ASN A 734 -14.61 3.55 19.83
CA ASN A 734 -15.86 3.52 19.08
C ASN A 734 -16.68 4.78 19.35
N ASN A 735 -17.52 5.15 18.37
CA ASN A 735 -18.51 6.22 18.55
C ASN A 735 -19.67 5.66 19.38
N ALA A 736 -19.63 5.96 20.67
CA ALA A 736 -20.69 5.59 21.61
C ALA A 736 -21.86 6.54 21.52
N THR A 737 -23.07 6.01 21.47
CA THR A 737 -24.28 6.81 21.73
C THR A 737 -24.35 7.08 23.21
N VAL A 738 -24.46 8.35 23.59
CA VAL A 738 -24.59 8.79 24.98
C VAL A 738 -25.99 9.32 25.26
N PRO A 739 -26.47 9.23 26.50
CA PRO A 739 -27.77 9.80 26.88
C PRO A 739 -27.86 11.29 26.56
N ALA A 740 -29.07 11.76 26.21
CA ALA A 740 -29.29 13.15 25.92
C ALA A 740 -28.88 14.02 27.13
N GLY A 741 -28.09 15.06 26.90
CA GLY A 741 -27.60 15.95 27.95
C GLY A 741 -26.34 15.47 28.67
N ALA A 742 -25.87 14.23 28.43
CA ALA A 742 -24.61 13.70 29.03
C ALA A 742 -23.36 14.26 28.35
N ASN A 743 -23.47 14.73 27.11
CA ASN A 743 -22.38 15.34 26.34
C ASN A 743 -22.96 16.39 25.37
N PHE A 744 -22.11 17.17 24.73
CA PHE A 744 -22.55 18.21 23.79
C PHE A 744 -23.12 17.65 22.46
N ARG A 745 -22.98 16.36 22.23
CA ARG A 745 -23.56 15.62 21.10
C ARG A 745 -24.10 14.28 21.61
N ASN A 746 -24.94 13.63 20.84
CA ASN A 746 -25.49 12.32 21.15
C ASN A 746 -24.50 11.16 20.87
N GLN A 747 -23.34 11.44 20.30
CA GLN A 747 -22.26 10.47 20.07
C GLN A 747 -20.93 11.07 20.49
N VAL A 748 -20.09 10.24 21.11
CA VAL A 748 -18.74 10.59 21.54
C VAL A 748 -17.80 9.43 21.27
N MET A 749 -16.58 9.74 20.85
CA MET A 749 -15.50 8.75 20.76
C MET A 749 -15.10 8.33 22.16
N SER A 750 -15.23 7.05 22.49
CA SER A 750 -14.92 6.50 23.81
C SER A 750 -14.34 5.08 23.69
N ASN A 751 -13.65 4.63 24.74
CA ASN A 751 -13.09 3.29 24.79
C ASN A 751 -14.13 2.26 25.22
N ILE A 752 -14.83 1.72 24.25
CA ILE A 752 -15.87 0.71 24.47
C ILE A 752 -15.69 -0.44 23.50
N GLY A 753 -15.63 -1.62 24.02
CA GLY A 753 -15.63 -2.81 23.21
C GLY A 753 -14.33 -3.61 23.23
N SER A 754 -14.45 -4.79 22.68
CA SER A 754 -13.34 -5.69 22.45
C SER A 754 -13.62 -6.62 21.27
N MET A 755 -12.56 -7.09 20.64
CA MET A 755 -12.61 -8.08 19.56
C MET A 755 -11.37 -8.97 19.55
N TYR A 756 -11.42 -10.06 18.83
CA TYR A 756 -10.24 -10.84 18.57
C TYR A 756 -10.12 -11.24 17.09
N ASN A 757 -8.87 -11.48 16.70
CA ASN A 757 -8.50 -12.16 15.46
C ASN A 757 -7.71 -13.41 15.81
N MET A 758 -7.97 -14.50 15.13
CA MET A 758 -7.16 -15.71 15.23
C MET A 758 -7.02 -16.37 13.87
N GLY A 759 -5.94 -17.09 13.67
CA GLY A 759 -5.71 -17.70 12.38
C GLY A 759 -4.49 -18.58 12.29
N VAL A 760 -4.32 -19.12 11.09
CA VAL A 760 -3.18 -19.94 10.70
C VAL A 760 -2.57 -19.37 9.43
N GLU A 761 -1.26 -19.23 9.44
CA GLU A 761 -0.45 -18.80 8.29
C GLU A 761 0.53 -19.89 7.92
N THR A 762 0.68 -20.16 6.63
CA THR A 762 1.68 -21.11 6.12
C THR A 762 2.42 -20.47 4.96
N SER A 763 3.73 -20.59 4.96
CA SER A 763 4.58 -20.25 3.82
C SER A 763 5.45 -21.43 3.44
N LEU A 764 5.61 -21.66 2.14
CA LEU A 764 6.45 -22.70 1.56
C LEU A 764 7.31 -22.10 0.48
N HIS A 765 8.59 -22.46 0.48
CA HIS A 765 9.51 -22.19 -0.60
C HIS A 765 10.11 -23.50 -1.07
N TRP A 766 10.01 -23.79 -2.35
CA TRP A 766 10.48 -25.05 -2.93
C TRP A 766 11.37 -24.81 -4.16
N LEU A 767 12.65 -25.20 -4.05
CA LEU A 767 13.53 -25.38 -5.19
C LEU A 767 13.31 -26.77 -5.75
N ALA A 768 12.26 -26.94 -6.59
CA ALA A 768 11.80 -28.23 -7.08
C ALA A 768 12.83 -28.90 -7.97
N VAL A 769 13.44 -28.13 -8.87
CA VAL A 769 14.53 -28.59 -9.72
C VAL A 769 15.71 -27.64 -9.59
N ASN A 770 16.89 -28.17 -9.36
CA ASN A 770 18.17 -27.47 -9.38
C ASN A 770 19.14 -28.29 -10.27
N ALA A 771 19.17 -27.96 -11.55
CA ALA A 771 20.01 -28.58 -12.53
C ALA A 771 20.90 -27.52 -13.21
N LYS A 772 21.98 -27.96 -13.86
CA LYS A 772 22.99 -27.09 -14.46
C LYS A 772 22.40 -25.95 -15.31
N ASP A 773 21.46 -26.29 -16.20
CA ASP A 773 20.85 -25.35 -17.16
C ASP A 773 19.40 -24.99 -16.80
N PHE A 774 18.80 -25.63 -15.78
CA PHE A 774 17.38 -25.47 -15.48
C PHE A 774 17.11 -25.44 -13.99
N ASN A 775 16.52 -24.34 -13.53
CA ASN A 775 16.03 -24.17 -12.16
C ASN A 775 14.51 -23.96 -12.17
N TRP A 776 13.84 -24.57 -11.20
CA TRP A 776 12.43 -24.37 -10.97
C TRP A 776 12.16 -24.08 -9.50
N THR A 777 11.65 -22.88 -9.21
CA THR A 777 11.30 -22.45 -7.87
C THR A 777 9.80 -22.18 -7.76
N MET A 778 9.25 -22.50 -6.62
CA MET A 778 7.86 -22.26 -6.26
C MET A 778 7.78 -21.64 -4.87
N ASP A 779 6.94 -20.63 -4.73
CA ASP A 779 6.57 -19.99 -3.47
C ASP A 779 5.06 -20.12 -3.29
N TYR A 780 4.64 -20.60 -2.14
CA TYR A 780 3.23 -20.70 -1.78
C TYR A 780 3.00 -20.10 -0.40
N ASN A 781 1.93 -19.34 -0.26
CA ASN A 781 1.47 -18.87 1.02
C ASN A 781 -0.03 -19.08 1.17
N PHE A 782 -0.43 -19.36 2.40
CA PHE A 782 -1.82 -19.59 2.79
C PHE A 782 -2.08 -18.84 4.09
N THR A 783 -3.24 -18.24 4.20
CA THR A 783 -3.71 -17.57 5.41
C THR A 783 -5.18 -17.90 5.63
N TYR A 784 -5.49 -18.36 6.82
CA TYR A 784 -6.83 -18.38 7.37
C TYR A 784 -6.92 -17.37 8.51
N ASN A 785 -7.87 -16.45 8.46
CA ASN A 785 -8.12 -15.47 9.53
C ASN A 785 -9.60 -15.47 9.91
N TYR A 786 -9.87 -15.54 11.20
CA TYR A 786 -11.18 -15.42 11.78
C TYR A 786 -11.23 -14.21 12.72
N ASN A 787 -12.23 -13.34 12.55
CA ASN A 787 -12.46 -12.14 13.33
C ASN A 787 -13.81 -12.20 14.05
N LYS A 788 -13.86 -11.74 15.31
CA LYS A 788 -15.10 -11.65 16.07
C LYS A 788 -15.09 -10.51 17.07
N ILE A 789 -16.15 -9.72 17.10
CA ILE A 789 -16.43 -8.71 18.12
C ILE A 789 -16.97 -9.42 19.38
N THR A 790 -16.42 -9.11 20.54
CA THR A 790 -16.78 -9.75 21.80
C THR A 790 -17.51 -8.81 22.77
N ASN A 791 -17.32 -7.50 22.62
CA ASN A 791 -18.04 -6.49 23.38
C ASN A 791 -18.11 -5.18 22.56
N LEU A 792 -19.17 -4.37 22.71
CA LEU A 792 -19.34 -3.08 22.03
C LEU A 792 -19.74 -1.91 22.91
N ASN A 793 -20.40 -2.13 24.04
CA ASN A 793 -21.00 -1.04 24.80
C ASN A 793 -20.83 -1.17 26.33
N GLY A 794 -20.13 -2.20 26.81
CA GLY A 794 -20.03 -2.48 28.24
C GLY A 794 -21.37 -2.78 28.94
N GLY A 795 -22.47 -2.74 28.20
CA GLY A 795 -23.84 -2.93 28.67
C GLY A 795 -24.41 -4.31 28.34
N SER A 796 -25.63 -4.56 28.79
CA SER A 796 -26.33 -5.84 28.71
C SER A 796 -27.30 -5.97 27.54
N ASP A 797 -27.36 -4.99 26.61
CA ASP A 797 -28.26 -5.08 25.46
C ASP A 797 -27.66 -6.01 24.38
N PRO A 798 -28.19 -7.23 24.21
CA PRO A 798 -27.70 -8.16 23.23
C PRO A 798 -28.00 -7.74 21.78
N ASN A 799 -28.93 -6.79 21.59
CA ASN A 799 -29.34 -6.30 20.27
C ASN A 799 -28.60 -5.02 19.86
N TYR A 800 -27.73 -4.49 20.73
CA TYR A 800 -26.96 -3.29 20.40
C TYR A 800 -26.02 -3.51 19.22
N PHE A 801 -26.11 -2.63 18.24
CA PHE A 801 -25.21 -2.63 17.09
C PHE A 801 -24.85 -1.19 16.66
N VAL A 802 -23.73 -1.06 15.99
CA VAL A 802 -23.32 0.22 15.38
C VAL A 802 -23.46 0.07 13.86
N PRO A 803 -24.36 0.83 13.21
CA PRO A 803 -24.55 0.74 11.76
C PRO A 803 -23.35 1.29 11.02
N THR A 804 -22.92 0.57 9.98
CA THR A 804 -21.79 0.93 9.10
C THR A 804 -22.15 0.62 7.64
N GLY A 805 -21.28 1.01 6.70
CA GLY A 805 -21.43 0.65 5.30
C GLY A 805 -22.60 1.35 4.62
N GLY A 806 -22.45 2.68 4.39
CA GLY A 806 -23.46 3.46 3.67
C GLY A 806 -23.60 3.04 2.22
N ILE A 807 -24.84 2.99 1.72
CA ILE A 807 -25.21 2.66 0.34
C ILE A 807 -25.94 3.82 -0.34
N SER A 808 -25.95 3.81 -1.68
CA SER A 808 -26.69 4.76 -2.49
C SER A 808 -28.01 4.20 -3.05
N ALA A 809 -28.25 2.90 -2.90
CA ALA A 809 -29.48 2.26 -3.33
C ALA A 809 -30.69 2.67 -2.47
N GLY A 810 -31.86 2.81 -3.09
CA GLY A 810 -33.12 3.23 -2.43
C GLY A 810 -33.01 4.64 -1.87
N THR A 811 -33.42 4.82 -0.60
CA THR A 811 -33.30 6.08 0.13
C THR A 811 -31.94 6.25 0.82
N GLY A 812 -30.97 5.37 0.53
CA GLY A 812 -29.72 5.25 1.24
C GLY A 812 -29.88 4.40 2.51
N GLY A 813 -28.93 4.52 3.42
CA GLY A 813 -28.89 3.76 4.66
C GLY A 813 -27.59 2.99 4.85
N ASN A 814 -27.56 2.12 5.86
CA ASN A 814 -26.41 1.30 6.19
C ASN A 814 -26.75 -0.17 5.97
N ILE A 815 -25.84 -0.87 5.27
CA ILE A 815 -26.00 -2.29 4.91
C ILE A 815 -25.13 -3.23 5.76
N GLN A 816 -24.25 -2.67 6.57
CA GLN A 816 -23.34 -3.39 7.46
C GLN A 816 -23.55 -2.94 8.89
N ALA A 817 -23.11 -3.76 9.83
CA ALA A 817 -23.13 -3.41 11.24
C ALA A 817 -21.94 -4.03 11.98
N GLN A 818 -21.58 -3.37 13.08
CA GLN A 818 -20.73 -3.94 14.11
C GLN A 818 -21.65 -4.48 15.21
N HIS A 819 -21.54 -5.76 15.51
CA HIS A 819 -22.39 -6.43 16.49
C HIS A 819 -21.59 -7.52 17.22
N VAL A 820 -21.87 -7.67 18.51
CA VAL A 820 -21.25 -8.72 19.34
C VAL A 820 -21.58 -10.11 18.77
N GLY A 821 -20.57 -10.95 18.66
CA GLY A 821 -20.72 -12.29 18.09
C GLY A 821 -20.42 -12.42 16.61
N ASN A 822 -20.31 -11.31 15.87
CA ASN A 822 -20.07 -11.27 14.43
C ASN A 822 -18.70 -10.70 14.08
N ALA A 823 -18.28 -10.91 12.83
CA ALA A 823 -17.10 -10.24 12.28
C ALA A 823 -17.36 -8.74 12.08
N VAL A 824 -16.29 -7.96 12.08
CA VAL A 824 -16.35 -6.50 11.82
C VAL A 824 -17.02 -6.23 10.47
N ASN A 825 -17.97 -5.29 10.44
CA ASN A 825 -18.72 -4.86 9.26
C ASN A 825 -19.49 -6.00 8.57
N SER A 826 -20.02 -6.97 9.34
CA SER A 826 -20.91 -8.00 8.79
C SER A 826 -22.15 -7.36 8.16
N PHE A 827 -22.60 -7.90 7.02
CA PHE A 827 -23.79 -7.42 6.36
C PHE A 827 -25.02 -7.67 7.24
N HIS A 828 -25.79 -6.62 7.52
CA HIS A 828 -27.01 -6.61 8.31
C HIS A 828 -28.19 -6.33 7.40
N VAL A 829 -28.85 -7.39 6.94
CA VAL A 829 -29.74 -7.37 5.78
C VAL A 829 -31.01 -8.18 6.04
N PHE A 830 -32.06 -7.90 5.28
CA PHE A 830 -33.22 -8.78 5.18
C PHE A 830 -32.87 -10.05 4.41
N GLN A 831 -33.50 -11.15 4.77
CA GLN A 831 -33.43 -12.40 4.01
C GLN A 831 -34.43 -12.33 2.86
N GLN A 832 -33.94 -12.37 1.62
CA GLN A 832 -34.76 -12.38 0.41
C GLN A 832 -35.64 -13.64 0.35
N ALA A 833 -36.91 -13.50 0.01
CA ALA A 833 -37.78 -14.61 -0.34
C ALA A 833 -37.69 -14.93 -1.85
N TYR A 834 -37.83 -16.19 -2.18
CA TYR A 834 -37.76 -16.69 -3.56
C TYR A 834 -38.99 -17.50 -3.91
N ASP A 835 -39.37 -17.51 -5.20
CA ASP A 835 -40.39 -18.39 -5.70
C ASP A 835 -39.88 -19.84 -5.86
N LYS A 836 -40.76 -20.77 -6.26
CA LYS A 836 -40.41 -22.18 -6.46
C LYS A 836 -39.38 -22.45 -7.57
N ASN A 837 -39.12 -21.43 -8.42
CA ASN A 837 -38.16 -21.51 -9.51
C ASN A 837 -36.82 -20.86 -9.12
N GLY A 838 -36.67 -20.33 -7.89
CA GLY A 838 -35.50 -19.63 -7.41
C GLY A 838 -35.42 -18.17 -7.85
N LYS A 839 -36.52 -17.58 -8.37
CA LYS A 839 -36.59 -16.16 -8.71
C LYS A 839 -36.89 -15.35 -7.44
N PRO A 840 -36.16 -14.22 -7.20
CA PRO A 840 -36.42 -13.38 -6.04
C PRO A 840 -37.81 -12.72 -6.15
N LEU A 841 -38.52 -12.71 -5.04
CA LEU A 841 -39.82 -12.03 -4.93
C LEU A 841 -39.58 -10.61 -4.41
N GLU A 842 -39.81 -9.62 -5.28
CA GLU A 842 -39.58 -8.22 -4.96
C GLU A 842 -40.35 -7.76 -3.73
N GLY A 843 -39.67 -7.06 -2.80
CA GLY A 843 -40.26 -6.50 -1.59
C GLY A 843 -40.73 -7.54 -0.57
N VAL A 844 -40.59 -8.85 -0.91
CA VAL A 844 -40.96 -9.94 -0.01
C VAL A 844 -39.72 -10.47 0.68
N VAL A 845 -39.67 -10.29 1.97
CA VAL A 845 -38.58 -10.78 2.82
C VAL A 845 -39.12 -11.73 3.88
N VAL A 846 -38.26 -12.52 4.45
CA VAL A 846 -38.65 -13.50 5.48
C VAL A 846 -38.86 -12.75 6.81
N ASP A 847 -40.05 -12.92 7.39
CA ASP A 847 -40.35 -12.55 8.77
C ASP A 847 -39.59 -13.51 9.69
N ARG A 848 -38.45 -13.09 10.21
CA ARG A 848 -37.52 -13.95 10.97
C ARG A 848 -37.92 -14.10 12.43
N ASN A 849 -38.59 -13.11 13.01
CA ASN A 849 -39.04 -13.11 14.39
C ASN A 849 -40.47 -13.68 14.52
N SER A 850 -41.17 -13.89 13.38
CA SER A 850 -42.54 -14.46 13.28
C SER A 850 -43.59 -13.63 14.02
N ASP A 851 -43.43 -12.28 14.03
CA ASP A 851 -44.41 -11.38 14.68
C ASP A 851 -45.47 -10.85 13.70
N GLY A 852 -45.43 -11.26 12.44
CA GLY A 852 -46.35 -10.87 11.38
C GLY A 852 -46.12 -9.47 10.82
N LYS A 853 -44.97 -8.83 11.12
CA LYS A 853 -44.59 -7.50 10.64
C LYS A 853 -43.17 -7.55 10.16
N ILE A 854 -42.88 -6.84 9.05
CA ILE A 854 -41.51 -6.68 8.56
C ILE A 854 -40.96 -5.38 9.12
N THR A 855 -39.92 -5.50 9.94
CA THR A 855 -39.21 -4.39 10.58
C THR A 855 -37.70 -4.62 10.55
N ASP A 856 -36.89 -3.67 11.03
CA ASP A 856 -35.45 -3.87 11.17
C ASP A 856 -35.09 -5.06 12.10
N ALA A 857 -36.02 -5.55 12.92
CA ALA A 857 -35.83 -6.74 13.76
C ALA A 857 -35.76 -8.05 12.95
N ASP A 858 -36.20 -8.04 11.68
CA ASP A 858 -36.13 -9.18 10.75
C ASP A 858 -34.81 -9.24 9.99
N LYS A 859 -33.98 -8.19 10.11
CA LYS A 859 -32.64 -8.21 9.57
C LYS A 859 -31.75 -9.21 10.32
N TYR A 860 -30.81 -9.80 9.61
CA TYR A 860 -29.87 -10.75 10.19
C TYR A 860 -28.44 -10.49 9.72
N TYR A 861 -27.48 -11.02 10.46
CA TYR A 861 -26.08 -10.92 10.10
C TYR A 861 -25.73 -12.05 9.12
N TYR A 862 -25.56 -11.70 7.85
CA TYR A 862 -25.42 -12.68 6.77
C TYR A 862 -23.98 -13.13 6.60
N LYS A 863 -23.13 -12.30 6.03
CA LYS A 863 -21.72 -12.55 5.68
C LYS A 863 -20.86 -11.34 6.02
N ALA A 864 -19.55 -11.46 5.83
CA ALA A 864 -18.62 -10.36 6.05
C ALA A 864 -17.87 -10.01 4.74
N PRO A 865 -17.40 -8.75 4.59
CA PRO A 865 -16.64 -8.34 3.42
C PRO A 865 -15.23 -8.95 3.38
N ALA A 866 -14.62 -9.21 4.53
CA ALA A 866 -13.26 -9.74 4.61
C ALA A 866 -13.22 -11.23 4.24
N ALA A 867 -12.26 -11.62 3.43
CA ALA A 867 -12.01 -13.02 3.11
C ALA A 867 -11.42 -13.76 4.30
N PRO A 868 -12.01 -14.87 4.76
CA PRO A 868 -11.38 -15.71 5.76
C PRO A 868 -10.16 -16.47 5.22
N VAL A 869 -10.09 -16.75 3.93
CA VAL A 869 -8.99 -17.48 3.31
C VAL A 869 -8.36 -16.65 2.20
N THR A 870 -7.05 -16.48 2.27
CA THR A 870 -6.25 -15.89 1.19
C THR A 870 -5.06 -16.79 0.85
N MET A 871 -4.71 -16.86 -0.43
CA MET A 871 -3.61 -17.67 -0.93
C MET A 871 -2.80 -16.89 -1.95
N GLY A 872 -1.51 -17.14 -1.98
CA GLY A 872 -0.61 -16.67 -3.02
C GLY A 872 0.25 -17.83 -3.53
N PHE A 873 0.46 -17.88 -4.82
CA PHE A 873 1.36 -18.85 -5.46
C PHE A 873 2.17 -18.15 -6.52
N ALA A 874 3.49 -18.29 -6.45
CA ALA A 874 4.40 -17.84 -7.50
C ALA A 874 5.27 -19.01 -7.96
N SER A 875 5.52 -19.05 -9.26
CA SER A 875 6.42 -20.07 -9.83
C SER A 875 7.35 -19.40 -10.82
N ARG A 876 8.60 -19.87 -10.86
CA ARG A 876 9.62 -19.39 -11.77
C ARG A 876 10.42 -20.54 -12.33
N PHE A 877 10.57 -20.52 -13.65
CA PHE A 877 11.40 -21.40 -14.44
C PHE A 877 12.58 -20.60 -15.00
N GLU A 878 13.77 -21.09 -14.84
CA GLU A 878 14.98 -20.53 -15.43
C GLU A 878 15.64 -21.61 -16.29
N TYR A 879 15.82 -21.30 -17.56
CA TYR A 879 16.52 -22.18 -18.50
C TYR A 879 17.60 -21.37 -19.22
N ARG A 880 18.86 -21.61 -18.84
CA ARG A 880 19.99 -20.80 -19.32
C ARG A 880 19.75 -19.31 -19.13
N ASN A 881 19.65 -18.57 -20.21
CA ASN A 881 19.43 -17.10 -20.21
C ASN A 881 17.94 -16.69 -20.17
N TRP A 882 17.02 -17.65 -20.30
CA TRP A 882 15.57 -17.40 -20.28
C TRP A 882 15.00 -17.60 -18.89
N ASP A 883 14.07 -16.78 -18.53
CA ASP A 883 13.24 -16.95 -17.34
C ASP A 883 11.76 -16.75 -17.66
N LEU A 884 10.93 -17.61 -17.10
CA LEU A 884 9.47 -17.52 -17.15
C LEU A 884 8.94 -17.53 -15.73
N GLY A 885 8.18 -16.52 -15.34
CA GLY A 885 7.56 -16.45 -14.03
C GLY A 885 6.09 -16.11 -14.12
N PHE A 886 5.29 -16.58 -13.16
CA PHE A 886 3.90 -16.14 -13.00
C PHE A 886 3.51 -16.11 -11.52
N ALA A 887 2.48 -15.31 -11.20
CA ALA A 887 1.93 -15.20 -9.86
C ALA A 887 0.41 -15.28 -9.88
N LEU A 888 -0.13 -16.10 -8.99
CA LEU A 888 -1.56 -16.32 -8.75
C LEU A 888 -1.93 -15.85 -7.35
N ARG A 889 -3.10 -15.25 -7.23
CA ARG A 889 -3.73 -14.96 -5.92
C ARG A 889 -5.15 -15.48 -5.88
N ALA A 890 -5.55 -15.97 -4.71
CA ALA A 890 -6.92 -16.33 -4.42
C ALA A 890 -7.40 -15.67 -3.12
N SER A 891 -8.66 -15.28 -3.14
CA SER A 891 -9.41 -14.78 -1.97
C SER A 891 -10.73 -15.51 -1.93
N LEU A 892 -11.02 -16.19 -0.83
CA LEU A 892 -12.19 -17.07 -0.73
C LEU A 892 -13.04 -16.68 0.48
N GLY A 893 -14.35 -16.63 0.26
CA GLY A 893 -15.34 -16.35 1.30
C GLY A 893 -15.55 -14.87 1.61
N ASN A 894 -15.01 -13.95 0.79
CA ASN A 894 -15.36 -12.53 0.82
C ASN A 894 -16.67 -12.27 0.08
N TYR A 895 -17.42 -11.30 0.57
CA TYR A 895 -18.70 -10.90 0.00
C TYR A 895 -18.73 -9.40 -0.24
N VAL A 896 -19.47 -8.99 -1.27
CA VAL A 896 -19.62 -7.60 -1.69
C VAL A 896 -21.09 -7.30 -1.93
N TYR A 897 -21.59 -6.23 -1.31
CA TYR A 897 -22.86 -5.63 -1.67
C TYR A 897 -22.70 -4.85 -2.98
N ASN A 898 -23.43 -5.27 -3.99
CA ASN A 898 -23.39 -4.66 -5.32
C ASN A 898 -24.31 -3.42 -5.38
N ASP A 899 -23.86 -2.30 -4.79
CA ASP A 899 -24.60 -1.05 -4.76
C ASP A 899 -24.77 -0.45 -6.17
N ALA A 900 -23.83 -0.76 -7.06
CA ALA A 900 -23.91 -0.36 -8.45
C ALA A 900 -25.16 -0.91 -9.14
N PHE A 901 -25.54 -2.15 -8.87
CA PHE A 901 -26.74 -2.78 -9.44
C PHE A 901 -27.97 -2.47 -8.59
N ALA A 902 -27.89 -2.56 -7.27
CA ALA A 902 -29.00 -2.27 -6.36
C ALA A 902 -29.55 -0.85 -6.55
N SER A 903 -28.67 0.16 -6.71
CA SER A 903 -29.07 1.55 -6.95
C SER A 903 -29.72 1.82 -8.32
N THR A 904 -29.67 0.83 -9.23
CA THR A 904 -30.28 0.91 -10.55
C THR A 904 -31.24 -0.24 -10.81
N SER A 905 -31.72 -0.90 -9.75
CA SER A 905 -32.57 -2.10 -9.86
C SER A 905 -34.00 -1.77 -10.24
N ASN A 906 -34.50 -0.58 -9.92
CA ASN A 906 -35.91 -0.24 -10.13
C ASN A 906 -36.23 -0.07 -11.62
N MET A 907 -37.11 -0.92 -12.12
CA MET A 907 -37.58 -0.98 -13.49
C MET A 907 -38.98 -0.36 -13.67
N SER A 908 -39.50 0.37 -12.66
CA SER A 908 -40.78 1.07 -12.78
C SER A 908 -40.75 2.12 -13.90
N ASN A 909 -41.90 2.42 -14.45
CA ASN A 909 -41.99 3.41 -15.52
C ASN A 909 -41.46 4.79 -15.08
N SER A 910 -41.70 5.18 -13.82
CA SER A 910 -41.19 6.44 -13.24
C SER A 910 -39.67 6.50 -13.09
N GLU A 911 -39.01 5.39 -13.00
CA GLU A 911 -37.55 5.32 -12.86
C GLU A 911 -36.82 5.16 -14.19
N ILE A 912 -37.49 4.60 -15.22
CA ILE A 912 -36.96 4.50 -16.58
C ILE A 912 -37.20 5.81 -17.32
N PHE A 913 -38.41 6.34 -17.24
CA PHE A 913 -38.80 7.65 -17.80
C PHE A 913 -39.05 8.63 -16.65
N VAL A 914 -37.97 9.12 -16.06
CA VAL A 914 -37.99 9.88 -14.80
C VAL A 914 -38.76 11.17 -14.96
N LYS A 915 -39.82 11.32 -14.13
CA LYS A 915 -40.78 12.44 -14.15
C LYS A 915 -41.30 12.81 -15.55
N SER A 916 -41.35 11.83 -16.45
CA SER A 916 -41.74 12.05 -17.88
C SER A 916 -40.83 13.04 -18.63
N LYS A 917 -39.55 13.16 -18.25
CA LYS A 917 -38.57 14.11 -18.79
C LYS A 917 -37.38 13.47 -19.47
N PHE A 918 -36.74 12.51 -18.82
CA PHE A 918 -35.49 11.90 -19.32
C PHE A 918 -35.46 10.39 -19.12
N LEU A 919 -34.65 9.74 -19.92
CA LEU A 919 -34.50 8.29 -19.95
C LEU A 919 -33.21 7.85 -19.21
N VAL A 920 -33.29 6.72 -18.51
CA VAL A 920 -32.17 6.15 -17.75
C VAL A 920 -31.96 4.67 -18.13
N ASN A 921 -30.75 4.30 -18.56
CA ASN A 921 -30.37 2.94 -18.90
C ASN A 921 -30.27 2.04 -17.68
N ARG A 922 -30.32 0.72 -17.87
CA ARG A 922 -30.32 -0.32 -16.84
C ARG A 922 -29.32 -1.44 -17.15
N PRO A 923 -28.76 -2.09 -16.10
CA PRO A 923 -28.04 -3.36 -16.28
C PRO A 923 -28.96 -4.45 -16.81
N THR A 924 -28.44 -5.34 -17.65
CA THR A 924 -29.22 -6.44 -18.25
C THR A 924 -29.80 -7.39 -17.22
N ASP A 925 -29.03 -7.74 -16.19
CA ASP A 925 -29.49 -8.62 -15.09
C ASP A 925 -30.71 -8.05 -14.35
N VAL A 926 -30.68 -6.73 -14.09
CA VAL A 926 -31.79 -6.04 -13.40
C VAL A 926 -33.08 -6.04 -14.22
N VAL A 927 -32.95 -5.94 -15.56
CA VAL A 927 -34.10 -6.03 -16.47
C VAL A 927 -34.78 -7.40 -16.37
N ALA A 928 -34.00 -8.47 -16.24
CA ALA A 928 -34.52 -9.83 -16.11
C ALA A 928 -35.33 -10.04 -14.81
N ASP A 929 -34.89 -9.41 -13.72
CA ASP A 929 -35.57 -9.48 -12.42
C ASP A 929 -36.83 -8.60 -12.36
N ASN A 930 -36.83 -7.48 -13.08
CA ASN A 930 -37.94 -6.53 -13.22
C ASN A 930 -38.44 -5.94 -11.89
N TRP A 931 -37.52 -5.46 -11.05
CA TRP A 931 -37.87 -4.82 -9.77
C TRP A 931 -38.61 -3.49 -9.99
N LEU A 932 -39.63 -3.20 -9.18
CA LEU A 932 -40.48 -2.00 -9.33
C LEU A 932 -40.39 -1.03 -8.16
N SER A 933 -39.64 -1.36 -7.11
CA SER A 933 -39.52 -0.60 -5.88
C SER A 933 -38.06 -0.32 -5.50
N THR A 934 -37.84 0.78 -4.77
CA THR A 934 -36.55 1.11 -4.14
C THR A 934 -36.61 1.08 -2.62
N GLU A 935 -37.67 0.51 -2.05
CA GLU A 935 -37.84 0.36 -0.60
C GLU A 935 -36.73 -0.51 0.01
N THR A 936 -36.57 -0.39 1.30
CA THR A 936 -35.56 -1.15 2.07
C THR A 936 -35.69 -2.65 1.93
N THR A 937 -36.92 -3.16 1.89
CA THR A 937 -37.24 -4.59 1.65
C THR A 937 -36.87 -5.08 0.24
N SER A 938 -36.59 -4.18 -0.69
CA SER A 938 -36.09 -4.51 -2.04
C SER A 938 -34.60 -4.31 -2.19
N THR A 939 -34.02 -3.28 -1.53
CA THR A 939 -32.64 -2.88 -1.73
C THR A 939 -31.69 -3.36 -0.62
N GLN A 940 -32.17 -3.52 0.61
CA GLN A 940 -31.34 -3.94 1.74
C GLN A 940 -31.49 -5.45 2.05
N THR A 941 -31.42 -6.30 1.01
CA THR A 941 -31.53 -7.75 1.13
C THR A 941 -30.19 -8.44 0.86
N ASP A 942 -30.06 -9.68 1.30
CA ASP A 942 -28.93 -10.56 1.01
C ASP A 942 -28.80 -10.91 -0.50
N TYR A 943 -29.83 -10.67 -1.31
CA TYR A 943 -29.78 -10.83 -2.77
C TYR A 943 -28.66 -10.00 -3.41
N TRP A 944 -28.44 -8.79 -2.94
CA TRP A 944 -27.42 -7.88 -3.45
C TRP A 944 -26.03 -8.14 -2.86
N VAL A 945 -25.94 -8.99 -1.82
CA VAL A 945 -24.67 -9.40 -1.20
C VAL A 945 -24.11 -10.60 -1.93
N GLN A 946 -23.27 -10.36 -2.91
CA GLN A 946 -22.74 -11.37 -3.83
C GLN A 946 -21.43 -11.96 -3.31
N ASN A 947 -21.21 -13.25 -3.62
CA ASN A 947 -19.94 -13.91 -3.36
C ASN A 947 -18.85 -13.33 -4.30
N ALA A 948 -17.85 -12.67 -3.71
CA ALA A 948 -16.75 -12.05 -4.40
C ALA A 948 -15.45 -12.85 -4.30
N SER A 949 -15.52 -14.14 -3.97
CA SER A 949 -14.36 -15.03 -4.05
C SER A 949 -13.76 -15.02 -5.45
N PHE A 950 -12.45 -15.06 -5.54
CA PHE A 950 -11.76 -15.01 -6.82
C PHE A 950 -10.47 -15.82 -6.85
N LEU A 951 -10.06 -16.20 -8.04
CA LEU A 951 -8.73 -16.63 -8.42
C LEU A 951 -8.22 -15.71 -9.53
N LYS A 952 -7.11 -14.99 -9.28
CA LYS A 952 -6.47 -14.09 -10.25
C LYS A 952 -5.10 -14.62 -10.67
N LEU A 953 -4.81 -14.53 -11.96
CA LEU A 953 -3.45 -14.59 -12.48
C LEU A 953 -2.95 -13.14 -12.61
N ASP A 954 -2.20 -12.72 -11.58
CA ASP A 954 -1.78 -11.32 -11.44
C ASP A 954 -0.78 -10.92 -12.53
N ASN A 955 0.19 -11.78 -12.81
CA ASN A 955 1.15 -11.52 -13.89
C ASN A 955 1.73 -12.81 -14.47
N VAL A 956 2.21 -12.68 -15.72
CA VAL A 956 3.09 -13.63 -16.40
C VAL A 956 4.22 -12.84 -17.01
N THR A 957 5.48 -13.21 -16.72
CA THR A 957 6.67 -12.53 -17.20
C THR A 957 7.60 -13.51 -17.92
N LEU A 958 8.01 -13.15 -19.12
CA LEU A 958 9.06 -13.85 -19.88
C LEU A 958 10.25 -12.91 -20.03
N GLY A 959 11.45 -13.35 -19.64
CA GLY A 959 12.66 -12.56 -19.69
C GLY A 959 13.80 -13.28 -20.40
N TYR A 960 14.71 -12.49 -20.93
CA TYR A 960 15.98 -12.94 -21.49
C TYR A 960 17.11 -12.10 -20.92
N SER A 961 18.04 -12.75 -20.22
CA SER A 961 19.24 -12.13 -19.66
C SER A 961 20.41 -12.26 -20.63
N PHE A 962 21.16 -11.20 -20.80
CA PHE A 962 22.34 -11.18 -21.65
C PHE A 962 23.54 -10.61 -20.93
N ALA A 963 24.73 -11.15 -21.24
CA ALA A 963 26.00 -10.64 -20.78
C ALA A 963 26.87 -10.32 -21.99
N ASN A 964 27.67 -9.23 -21.88
CA ASN A 964 28.64 -8.85 -22.92
C ASN A 964 28.02 -8.68 -24.32
N LEU A 965 27.00 -7.85 -24.43
CA LEU A 965 26.24 -7.63 -25.67
C LEU A 965 27.16 -7.18 -26.84
N LEU A 966 28.25 -6.49 -26.53
CA LEU A 966 29.24 -6.03 -27.52
C LEU A 966 30.64 -6.47 -27.07
N LYS A 967 31.24 -7.36 -27.83
CA LYS A 967 32.57 -7.94 -27.55
C LYS A 967 33.75 -7.00 -27.82
N GLN A 968 33.51 -5.76 -28.32
CA GLN A 968 34.55 -4.78 -28.65
C GLN A 968 34.19 -3.36 -28.26
N GLY A 969 35.14 -2.60 -27.70
CA GLY A 969 34.99 -1.17 -27.35
C GLY A 969 34.60 -0.90 -25.92
N SER A 970 34.20 0.33 -25.61
CA SER A 970 33.83 0.86 -24.26
C SER A 970 32.59 0.19 -23.64
N TRP A 971 31.92 -0.73 -24.33
CA TRP A 971 30.72 -1.43 -23.93
C TRP A 971 30.98 -2.87 -23.45
N ASN A 972 32.27 -3.23 -23.31
CA ASN A 972 32.66 -4.54 -22.79
C ASN A 972 32.34 -4.60 -21.27
N GLY A 973 31.50 -5.54 -20.86
CA GLY A 973 31.08 -5.70 -19.45
C GLY A 973 29.62 -5.34 -19.16
N ILE A 974 28.81 -4.84 -20.13
CA ILE A 974 27.41 -4.56 -19.94
C ILE A 974 26.63 -5.86 -19.82
N THR A 975 25.92 -6.00 -18.69
CA THR A 975 24.94 -7.06 -18.47
C THR A 975 23.54 -6.45 -18.49
N GLY A 976 22.56 -7.23 -18.90
CA GLY A 976 21.20 -6.72 -18.95
C GLY A 976 20.16 -7.82 -19.08
N ARG A 977 18.90 -7.39 -18.99
CA ARG A 977 17.73 -8.24 -19.19
C ARG A 977 16.64 -7.46 -19.92
N ILE A 978 16.11 -8.05 -20.99
CA ILE A 978 14.88 -7.59 -21.62
C ILE A 978 13.75 -8.52 -21.19
N TYR A 979 12.55 -7.98 -20.93
CA TYR A 979 11.43 -8.80 -20.51
C TYR A 979 10.09 -8.25 -20.99
N GLY A 980 9.16 -9.18 -21.22
CA GLY A 980 7.77 -8.88 -21.45
C GLY A 980 6.90 -9.38 -20.29
N THR A 981 5.96 -8.57 -19.83
CA THR A 981 5.01 -8.94 -18.76
C THR A 981 3.59 -8.60 -19.16
N VAL A 982 2.67 -9.50 -18.85
CA VAL A 982 1.23 -9.22 -18.88
C VAL A 982 0.70 -9.22 -17.46
N ASN A 983 0.06 -8.13 -17.05
CA ASN A 983 -0.57 -7.99 -15.74
C ASN A 983 -2.09 -8.08 -15.81
N ASN A 984 -2.70 -8.57 -14.73
CA ASN A 984 -4.16 -8.80 -14.62
C ASN A 984 -4.67 -9.67 -15.76
N VAL A 985 -4.01 -10.83 -15.96
CA VAL A 985 -4.22 -11.71 -17.12
C VAL A 985 -5.65 -12.23 -17.14
N PHE A 986 -6.14 -12.72 -15.99
CA PHE A 986 -7.55 -13.09 -15.78
C PHE A 986 -7.95 -13.01 -14.31
N CYS A 987 -9.26 -12.91 -14.08
CA CYS A 987 -9.92 -13.03 -12.79
C CYS A 987 -11.12 -13.95 -12.90
N LEU A 988 -11.07 -15.10 -12.25
CA LEU A 988 -12.19 -16.04 -12.15
C LEU A 988 -12.98 -15.70 -10.88
N THR A 989 -14.23 -15.29 -11.03
CA THR A 989 -15.12 -14.90 -9.92
C THR A 989 -16.57 -15.08 -10.31
N LYS A 990 -17.44 -15.25 -9.30
CA LYS A 990 -18.91 -15.20 -9.46
C LYS A 990 -19.48 -13.80 -9.28
N TYR A 991 -18.64 -12.84 -8.91
CA TYR A 991 -19.06 -11.46 -8.70
C TYR A 991 -19.40 -10.77 -10.03
N LYS A 992 -20.57 -10.13 -10.11
CA LYS A 992 -21.10 -9.52 -11.33
C LYS A 992 -20.54 -8.11 -11.60
N GLY A 993 -20.03 -7.40 -10.59
CA GLY A 993 -19.40 -6.08 -10.73
C GLY A 993 -18.07 -6.10 -11.50
N LEU A 994 -17.42 -4.93 -11.59
CA LEU A 994 -16.18 -4.77 -12.37
C LEU A 994 -15.00 -5.53 -11.78
N ASP A 995 -14.84 -5.53 -10.46
CA ASP A 995 -13.74 -6.22 -9.76
C ASP A 995 -14.21 -6.73 -8.40
N PRO A 996 -13.91 -7.98 -8.02
CA PRO A 996 -14.30 -8.53 -6.72
C PRO A 996 -13.48 -8.00 -5.53
N GLU A 997 -12.35 -7.33 -5.76
CA GLU A 997 -11.50 -6.75 -4.70
C GLU A 997 -12.01 -5.37 -4.28
N VAL A 998 -13.09 -5.35 -3.50
CA VAL A 998 -13.68 -4.15 -2.94
C VAL A 998 -13.37 -4.10 -1.44
N PHE A 999 -12.54 -3.16 -1.03
CA PHE A 999 -11.99 -3.10 0.33
C PHE A 999 -13.05 -3.11 1.44
N ASN A 1000 -14.06 -2.27 1.34
CA ASN A 1000 -15.12 -2.16 2.35
C ASN A 1000 -16.31 -3.12 2.09
N GLY A 1001 -16.27 -3.91 1.03
CA GLY A 1001 -17.36 -4.80 0.65
C GLY A 1001 -18.60 -4.11 0.08
N ILE A 1002 -18.50 -2.84 -0.33
CA ILE A 1002 -19.58 -2.11 -1.00
C ILE A 1002 -19.06 -1.54 -2.32
N ASP A 1003 -19.57 -2.07 -3.44
CA ASP A 1003 -19.17 -1.63 -4.77
C ASP A 1003 -20.04 -0.46 -5.22
N ASN A 1004 -19.47 0.74 -5.06
CA ASN A 1004 -20.08 1.98 -5.48
C ASN A 1004 -19.12 2.74 -6.43
N ASN A 1005 -19.08 2.35 -7.71
CA ASN A 1005 -18.27 2.96 -8.79
C ASN A 1005 -16.75 2.74 -8.67
N LEU A 1006 -16.32 1.50 -8.43
CA LEU A 1006 -14.90 1.13 -8.43
C LEU A 1006 -14.23 1.47 -9.77
N TYR A 1007 -13.06 2.10 -9.72
CA TYR A 1007 -12.21 2.30 -10.89
C TYR A 1007 -11.70 0.93 -11.39
N PRO A 1008 -12.00 0.51 -12.65
CA PRO A 1008 -11.66 -0.83 -13.11
C PRO A 1008 -10.16 -1.03 -13.26
N ARG A 1009 -9.67 -2.24 -12.91
CA ARG A 1009 -8.27 -2.61 -13.13
C ARG A 1009 -8.05 -2.96 -14.60
N PRO A 1010 -7.02 -2.36 -15.24
CA PRO A 1010 -6.70 -2.68 -16.63
C PRO A 1010 -5.96 -3.99 -16.76
N ILE A 1011 -6.08 -4.64 -17.93
CA ILE A 1011 -5.03 -5.54 -18.41
C ILE A 1011 -3.89 -4.70 -18.97
N SER A 1012 -2.64 -5.03 -18.61
CA SER A 1012 -1.47 -4.23 -18.98
C SER A 1012 -0.38 -5.08 -19.60
N PHE A 1013 0.18 -4.63 -20.70
CA PHE A 1013 1.28 -5.23 -21.43
C PHE A 1013 2.53 -4.36 -21.21
N ILE A 1014 3.58 -4.94 -20.68
CA ILE A 1014 4.80 -4.24 -20.28
C ILE A 1014 5.97 -4.79 -21.07
N LEU A 1015 6.78 -3.90 -21.62
CA LEU A 1015 8.11 -4.21 -22.16
C LEU A 1015 9.14 -3.49 -21.32
N GLY A 1016 10.09 -4.22 -20.75
CA GLY A 1016 11.10 -3.66 -19.86
C GLY A 1016 12.52 -4.02 -20.25
N LEU A 1017 13.44 -3.16 -19.82
CA LEU A 1017 14.87 -3.28 -20.03
C LEU A 1017 15.63 -2.91 -18.77
N ASN A 1018 16.48 -3.80 -18.28
CA ASN A 1018 17.42 -3.55 -17.20
C ASN A 1018 18.85 -3.63 -17.74
N LEU A 1019 19.67 -2.64 -17.43
CA LEU A 1019 21.08 -2.57 -17.83
C LEU A 1019 21.95 -2.30 -16.62
N ASN A 1020 23.09 -2.96 -16.53
CA ASN A 1020 24.15 -2.71 -15.56
C ASN A 1020 25.48 -2.54 -16.28
N PHE A 1021 26.17 -1.43 -15.94
CA PHE A 1021 27.40 -0.98 -16.53
C PHE A 1021 28.53 -1.06 -15.52
#